data_795e70cb9c8378982b82c45cedfb2d92
#
_entry.id   795e70cb9c8378982b82c45cedfb2d92
#
_cell.length_a   1.000
_cell.length_b   1.000
_cell.length_c   1.000
_cell.angle_alpha   90.00
_cell.angle_beta   90.00
_cell.angle_gamma   90.00
#
_symmetry.space_group_name_H-M   'P 1'
#
loop_
_entity.id
_entity.type
_entity.pdbx_description
1 polymer ?
#
loop_
_entity_poly.entity_id
_entity_poly.type
_entity_poly.pdbx_seq_one_letter_code
_entity_poly.pdbx_strand_id
1 'polypeptide(L)'
;MSKSAKKVFCIALVLILVSCIFASLIQTDFGKVQITTVNIVTDSGSTLCGHLYRPKDATAENPLPGIVTCHGNYNNKEMQDINAIELSRRGYVVLNVDEYRHGHSSPADFETWHMTSVDAVDYLYELDFVDQSLIGVTGHSRGAKMANEAMKENLIRAAAGQPMKLKAVLLVGSAPWFDSFKLEDATVGGSSSTGQSFTLTSELEALMEEINAPVDFAVNYGLIYASCDEGNTMCDSVGGDVRRFLESDKAVDFVDQVGAGLEHGQKVEDGKFYYGEIDGETYSRVIFVNKEIHPLNHFSKASAADLITYFYTTLGVPAGHEEIINTNQVWLIKEIINLIGLIGLFMLIYPLACAFMKLPFFSELAAAEKPRKLPGFTDSKDKLIYWLQWILYAAIPPLLLFPVEYKWVGAGSGAPSTYNNFFGQPNTNELVVWSLCITVLSLIVYILMFKFYYAKRGRTVDDIGVRISTKGFFKSLLLSVLVVAILYYIVFLADFLFKVDFRIWVIAVKTFEPMHLVLALTYVIGFTVFYIGNSLFTNSNRIEGWAEWKVLLVSCIGNILGISIIIAFQYITFASTGHLPLNTMRVVNLFPLVVLIPAATIIGRKFYDKTGNIYLGGMVMGIFYTIVTVANTRTDGFWLM
;
A
#
# COMPACT_ATOMS: atom_id res chain seq x y z
N MET A 1 27.31 24.29 3.72
CA MET A 1 26.67 23.41 4.73
C MET A 1 27.27 23.67 6.09
N SER A 2 26.45 23.78 7.13
CA SER A 2 26.93 23.79 8.52
C SER A 2 27.61 22.45 8.88
N LYS A 3 28.43 22.41 9.94
CA LYS A 3 29.02 21.14 10.41
C LYS A 3 27.94 20.09 10.70
N SER A 4 26.82 20.49 11.30
CA SER A 4 25.67 19.62 11.59
C SER A 4 25.04 19.07 10.30
N ALA A 5 24.78 19.89 9.27
CA ALA A 5 24.19 19.44 8.03
C ALA A 5 25.11 18.48 7.25
N LYS A 6 26.44 18.67 7.30
CA LYS A 6 27.40 17.71 6.74
C LYS A 6 27.35 16.37 7.47
N LYS A 7 27.28 16.37 8.80
CA LYS A 7 27.16 15.14 9.60
C LYS A 7 25.87 14.38 9.24
N VAL A 8 24.74 15.09 9.16
CA VAL A 8 23.44 14.49 8.78
C VAL A 8 23.49 13.91 7.36
N PHE A 9 24.11 14.61 6.41
CA PHE A 9 24.30 14.14 5.04
C PHE A 9 25.08 12.81 4.99
N CYS A 10 26.23 12.75 5.68
CA CYS A 10 27.03 11.51 5.72
C CYS A 10 26.28 10.37 6.42
N ILE A 11 25.61 10.63 7.53
CA ILE A 11 24.82 9.62 8.25
C ILE A 11 23.70 9.10 7.33
N ALA A 12 22.99 9.98 6.65
CA ALA A 12 21.89 9.59 5.73
C ALA A 12 22.38 8.64 4.63
N LEU A 13 23.51 8.96 3.98
CA LEU A 13 24.10 8.07 2.96
C LEU A 13 24.55 6.72 3.53
N VAL A 14 25.11 6.70 4.73
CA VAL A 14 25.47 5.43 5.42
C VAL A 14 24.24 4.61 5.71
N LEU A 15 23.16 5.20 6.23
CA LEU A 15 21.90 4.49 6.52
C LEU A 15 21.30 3.90 5.24
N ILE A 16 21.28 4.66 4.14
CA ILE A 16 20.81 4.20 2.83
C ILE A 16 21.65 3.00 2.34
N LEU A 17 22.98 3.12 2.34
CA LEU A 17 23.87 2.06 1.87
C LEU A 17 23.76 0.78 2.74
N VAL A 18 23.74 0.95 4.07
CA VAL A 18 23.55 -0.16 5.01
C VAL A 18 22.22 -0.85 4.75
N SER A 19 21.15 -0.07 4.55
CA SER A 19 19.84 -0.62 4.22
C SER A 19 19.89 -1.44 2.92
N CYS A 20 20.41 -0.91 1.83
CA CYS A 20 20.50 -1.62 0.56
C CYS A 20 21.26 -2.96 0.68
N ILE A 21 22.43 -2.96 1.34
CA ILE A 21 23.26 -4.16 1.48
C ILE A 21 22.56 -5.22 2.35
N PHE A 22 22.13 -4.84 3.55
CA PHE A 22 21.59 -5.83 4.48
C PHE A 22 20.18 -6.30 4.12
N ALA A 23 19.31 -5.43 3.55
CA ALA A 23 18.02 -5.87 3.05
C ALA A 23 18.18 -6.87 1.90
N SER A 24 19.11 -6.60 0.97
CA SER A 24 19.43 -7.54 -0.13
C SER A 24 19.97 -8.88 0.38
N LEU A 25 20.85 -8.87 1.39
CA LEU A 25 21.36 -10.11 2.00
C LEU A 25 20.23 -10.93 2.64
N ILE A 26 19.32 -10.29 3.36
CA ILE A 26 18.21 -11.00 4.04
C ILE A 26 17.22 -11.56 3.01
N GLN A 27 16.79 -10.77 2.03
CA GLN A 27 15.77 -11.21 1.06
C GLN A 27 16.29 -12.29 0.10
N THR A 28 17.62 -12.39 -0.08
CA THR A 28 18.26 -13.43 -0.90
C THR A 28 18.73 -14.64 -0.07
N ASP A 29 18.36 -14.76 1.18
CA ASP A 29 18.89 -15.75 2.14
C ASP A 29 20.42 -15.86 2.01
N PHE A 30 21.10 -14.70 2.15
CA PHE A 30 22.57 -14.59 2.01
C PHE A 30 23.12 -15.12 0.68
N GLY A 31 22.35 -14.92 -0.38
CA GLY A 31 22.72 -15.29 -1.74
C GLY A 31 22.37 -16.72 -2.15
N LYS A 32 21.57 -17.46 -1.37
CA LYS A 32 21.02 -18.76 -1.76
C LYS A 32 19.82 -18.61 -2.71
N VAL A 33 19.08 -17.52 -2.61
CA VAL A 33 17.95 -17.17 -3.47
C VAL A 33 18.38 -16.09 -4.45
N GLN A 34 18.08 -16.27 -5.73
CA GLN A 34 18.23 -15.27 -6.77
C GLN A 34 16.91 -14.54 -6.98
N ILE A 35 16.94 -13.20 -7.00
CA ILE A 35 15.77 -12.37 -7.29
C ILE A 35 15.95 -11.71 -8.66
N THR A 36 15.02 -11.96 -9.58
CA THR A 36 15.04 -11.43 -10.94
C THR A 36 13.73 -10.71 -11.22
N THR A 37 13.80 -9.51 -11.80
CA THR A 37 12.61 -8.86 -12.35
C THR A 37 12.23 -9.55 -13.65
N VAL A 38 10.98 -9.97 -13.77
CA VAL A 38 10.42 -10.57 -14.97
C VAL A 38 9.31 -9.69 -15.53
N ASN A 39 9.23 -9.60 -16.86
CA ASN A 39 8.16 -8.94 -17.59
C ASN A 39 7.52 -10.00 -18.48
N ILE A 40 6.31 -10.39 -18.12
CA ILE A 40 5.53 -11.41 -18.81
C ILE A 40 4.66 -10.70 -19.84
N VAL A 41 4.92 -10.92 -21.10
CA VAL A 41 4.09 -10.39 -22.19
C VAL A 41 3.02 -11.43 -22.51
N THR A 42 1.76 -11.05 -22.35
CA THR A 42 0.61 -11.92 -22.59
C THR A 42 0.13 -11.84 -24.04
N ASP A 43 -0.73 -12.76 -24.44
CA ASP A 43 -1.31 -12.81 -25.78
C ASP A 43 -2.12 -11.54 -26.14
N SER A 44 -2.68 -10.87 -25.12
CA SER A 44 -3.34 -9.56 -25.29
C SER A 44 -2.36 -8.41 -25.57
N GLY A 45 -1.05 -8.63 -25.48
CA GLY A 45 -0.01 -7.62 -25.59
C GLY A 45 0.21 -6.81 -24.31
N SER A 46 -0.49 -7.14 -23.24
CA SER A 46 -0.27 -6.55 -21.90
C SER A 46 1.00 -7.12 -21.27
N THR A 47 1.65 -6.34 -20.40
CA THR A 47 2.84 -6.77 -19.67
C THR A 47 2.53 -6.89 -18.18
N LEU A 48 2.78 -8.06 -17.61
CA LEU A 48 2.72 -8.31 -16.18
C LEU A 48 4.15 -8.30 -15.63
N CYS A 49 4.43 -7.42 -14.66
CA CYS A 49 5.75 -7.32 -14.03
C CYS A 49 5.77 -8.07 -12.70
N GLY A 50 6.83 -8.83 -12.46
CA GLY A 50 7.01 -9.56 -11.21
C GLY A 50 8.45 -9.62 -10.73
N HIS A 51 8.63 -10.04 -9.47
CA HIS A 51 9.89 -10.51 -8.95
C HIS A 51 9.84 -12.04 -8.79
N LEU A 52 10.73 -12.72 -9.50
CA LEU A 52 10.92 -14.17 -9.39
C LEU A 52 12.02 -14.44 -8.36
N TYR A 53 11.62 -15.04 -7.24
CA TYR A 53 12.51 -15.53 -6.18
C TYR A 53 12.80 -17.00 -6.46
N ARG A 54 13.99 -17.30 -6.95
CA ARG A 54 14.43 -18.64 -7.33
C ARG A 54 15.51 -19.14 -6.37
N PRO A 55 15.28 -20.21 -5.59
CA PRO A 55 16.36 -20.96 -4.93
C PRO A 55 17.40 -21.40 -5.97
N LYS A 56 18.68 -21.29 -5.67
CA LYS A 56 19.74 -21.57 -6.67
C LYS A 56 19.82 -23.04 -7.09
N ASP A 57 19.31 -23.92 -6.26
CA ASP A 57 19.19 -25.36 -6.51
C ASP A 57 17.92 -25.77 -7.27
N ALA A 58 17.01 -24.82 -7.54
CA ALA A 58 15.92 -25.03 -8.48
C ALA A 58 16.47 -25.05 -9.92
N THR A 59 16.56 -26.21 -10.52
CA THR A 59 17.07 -26.45 -11.89
C THR A 59 16.14 -27.39 -12.65
N ALA A 60 16.34 -27.55 -13.95
CA ALA A 60 15.57 -28.50 -14.77
C ALA A 60 15.73 -29.94 -14.29
N GLU A 61 16.87 -30.29 -13.67
CA GLU A 61 17.13 -31.62 -13.10
C GLU A 61 16.58 -31.77 -11.66
N ASN A 62 16.29 -30.64 -10.98
CA ASN A 62 15.73 -30.58 -9.64
C ASN A 62 14.63 -29.51 -9.61
N PRO A 63 13.49 -29.72 -10.26
CA PRO A 63 12.39 -28.77 -10.24
C PRO A 63 11.78 -28.69 -8.83
N LEU A 64 11.50 -27.48 -8.34
CA LEU A 64 10.96 -27.23 -7.02
C LEU A 64 9.53 -26.69 -7.12
N PRO A 65 8.69 -26.86 -6.06
CA PRO A 65 7.33 -26.35 -6.05
C PRO A 65 7.28 -24.83 -6.28
N GLY A 66 6.26 -24.38 -7.03
CA GLY A 66 6.06 -22.99 -7.41
C GLY A 66 4.90 -22.33 -6.69
N ILE A 67 5.03 -21.05 -6.32
CA ILE A 67 3.96 -20.29 -5.67
C ILE A 67 3.85 -18.90 -6.30
N VAL A 68 2.64 -18.53 -6.76
CA VAL A 68 2.33 -17.16 -7.18
C VAL A 68 1.77 -16.38 -6.00
N THR A 69 2.22 -15.13 -5.80
CA THR A 69 1.70 -14.23 -4.76
C THR A 69 1.20 -12.93 -5.36
N CYS A 70 -0.02 -12.50 -4.97
CA CYS A 70 -0.66 -11.29 -5.45
C CYS A 70 -1.00 -10.33 -4.31
N HIS A 71 -0.75 -9.04 -4.52
CA HIS A 71 -0.99 -8.00 -3.51
C HIS A 71 -2.46 -7.52 -3.48
N GLY A 72 -2.83 -6.76 -2.44
CA GLY A 72 -4.13 -6.13 -2.31
C GLY A 72 -4.27 -4.82 -3.11
N ASN A 73 -5.48 -4.28 -3.14
CA ASN A 73 -5.78 -3.02 -3.82
C ASN A 73 -4.91 -1.87 -3.27
N TYR A 74 -4.46 -0.96 -4.15
CA TYR A 74 -3.55 0.16 -3.84
C TYR A 74 -2.16 -0.24 -3.31
N ASN A 75 -1.79 -1.48 -3.45
CA ASN A 75 -0.47 -2.01 -3.09
C ASN A 75 0.39 -2.28 -4.34
N ASN A 76 1.43 -3.06 -4.18
CA ASN A 76 2.35 -3.46 -5.22
C ASN A 76 3.02 -4.79 -4.81
N LYS A 77 3.76 -5.42 -5.74
CA LYS A 77 4.39 -6.72 -5.52
C LYS A 77 5.25 -6.76 -4.24
N GLU A 78 5.98 -5.69 -3.93
CA GLU A 78 6.87 -5.67 -2.76
C GLU A 78 6.10 -5.77 -1.42
N MET A 79 4.77 -5.60 -1.41
CA MET A 79 3.94 -5.90 -0.24
C MET A 79 3.81 -7.40 0.03
N GLN A 80 4.11 -8.23 -0.95
CA GLN A 80 4.16 -9.69 -0.82
C GLN A 80 5.58 -10.24 -0.57
N ASP A 81 6.59 -9.38 -0.43
CA ASP A 81 7.97 -9.79 -0.14
C ASP A 81 8.06 -10.60 1.16
N ILE A 82 7.18 -10.34 2.12
CA ILE A 82 7.05 -11.12 3.36
C ILE A 82 6.87 -12.61 3.03
N ASN A 83 5.91 -12.92 2.18
CA ASN A 83 5.60 -14.27 1.74
C ASN A 83 6.69 -14.82 0.83
N ALA A 84 7.17 -14.01 -0.13
CA ALA A 84 8.19 -14.43 -1.07
C ALA A 84 9.53 -14.77 -0.39
N ILE A 85 9.96 -13.97 0.59
CA ILE A 85 11.17 -14.23 1.37
C ILE A 85 11.03 -15.52 2.18
N GLU A 86 9.91 -15.68 2.90
CA GLU A 86 9.74 -16.83 3.79
C GLU A 86 9.54 -18.14 3.03
N LEU A 87 8.86 -18.12 1.90
CA LEU A 87 8.67 -19.29 1.06
C LEU A 87 9.95 -19.65 0.29
N SER A 88 10.63 -18.67 -0.33
CA SER A 88 11.82 -18.97 -1.14
C SER A 88 13.00 -19.48 -0.32
N ARG A 89 13.20 -18.99 0.92
CA ARG A 89 14.22 -19.53 1.82
C ARG A 89 13.92 -20.97 2.31
N ARG A 90 12.69 -21.44 2.07
CA ARG A 90 12.23 -22.81 2.36
C ARG A 90 12.23 -23.72 1.13
N GLY A 91 12.76 -23.22 -0.01
CA GLY A 91 12.94 -24.00 -1.22
C GLY A 91 11.82 -23.84 -2.25
N TYR A 92 10.82 -22.99 -2.04
CA TYR A 92 9.81 -22.72 -3.06
C TYR A 92 10.33 -21.71 -4.08
N VAL A 93 9.99 -21.91 -5.36
CA VAL A 93 10.11 -20.87 -6.39
C VAL A 93 8.92 -19.95 -6.25
N VAL A 94 9.14 -18.64 -6.03
CA VAL A 94 8.05 -17.71 -5.77
C VAL A 94 8.03 -16.61 -6.82
N LEU A 95 6.87 -16.44 -7.48
CA LEU A 95 6.59 -15.33 -8.39
C LEU A 95 5.67 -14.33 -7.72
N ASN A 96 6.23 -13.17 -7.42
CA ASN A 96 5.55 -12.07 -6.74
C ASN A 96 5.23 -10.97 -7.78
N VAL A 97 3.95 -10.74 -8.10
CA VAL A 97 3.54 -9.90 -9.23
C VAL A 97 2.90 -8.57 -8.81
N ASP A 98 3.13 -7.51 -9.60
CA ASP A 98 2.26 -6.34 -9.61
C ASP A 98 0.98 -6.70 -10.35
N GLU A 99 -0.19 -6.55 -9.73
CA GLU A 99 -1.45 -6.70 -10.46
C GLU A 99 -1.50 -5.69 -11.63
N TYR A 100 -2.23 -6.05 -12.69
CA TYR A 100 -2.52 -5.08 -13.75
C TYR A 100 -3.03 -3.77 -13.16
N ARG A 101 -2.63 -2.64 -13.74
CA ARG A 101 -2.91 -1.27 -13.28
C ARG A 101 -2.16 -0.84 -12.03
N HIS A 102 -1.26 -1.67 -11.49
CA HIS A 102 -0.44 -1.34 -10.33
C HIS A 102 1.05 -1.44 -10.68
N GLY A 103 1.87 -0.71 -9.92
CA GLY A 103 3.33 -0.82 -9.96
C GLY A 103 3.91 -0.69 -11.37
N HIS A 104 4.60 -1.74 -11.82
CA HIS A 104 5.27 -1.79 -13.12
C HIS A 104 4.48 -2.60 -14.18
N SER A 105 3.31 -3.14 -13.83
CA SER A 105 2.46 -3.85 -14.79
C SER A 105 1.67 -2.88 -15.65
N SER A 106 1.39 -3.30 -16.89
CA SER A 106 0.60 -2.51 -17.83
C SER A 106 -0.77 -2.16 -17.27
N PRO A 107 -1.31 -1.00 -17.66
CA PRO A 107 -2.71 -0.76 -17.49
C PRO A 107 -3.49 -1.68 -18.44
N ALA A 108 -4.07 -2.73 -17.90
CA ALA A 108 -5.01 -3.59 -18.65
C ALA A 108 -6.38 -2.92 -18.74
N ASP A 109 -7.17 -3.27 -19.75
CA ASP A 109 -8.58 -2.88 -19.81
C ASP A 109 -9.38 -3.51 -18.66
N PHE A 110 -10.66 -3.16 -18.55
CA PHE A 110 -11.49 -3.65 -17.45
C PHE A 110 -11.77 -5.15 -17.54
N GLU A 111 -11.65 -5.72 -18.72
CA GLU A 111 -11.95 -7.13 -18.99
C GLU A 111 -10.77 -8.06 -18.63
N THR A 112 -9.53 -7.58 -18.71
CA THR A 112 -8.32 -8.41 -18.51
C THR A 112 -7.64 -8.26 -17.15
N TRP A 113 -8.02 -7.26 -16.34
CA TRP A 113 -7.36 -7.04 -15.05
C TRP A 113 -7.44 -8.23 -14.06
N HIS A 114 -8.50 -9.04 -14.16
CA HIS A 114 -8.70 -10.21 -13.32
C HIS A 114 -7.78 -11.38 -13.70
N MET A 115 -7.18 -11.35 -14.88
CA MET A 115 -6.27 -12.39 -15.37
C MET A 115 -4.88 -12.36 -14.74
N THR A 116 -4.57 -11.40 -13.86
CA THR A 116 -3.24 -11.25 -13.26
C THR A 116 -2.66 -12.57 -12.72
N SER A 117 -3.43 -13.30 -11.90
CA SER A 117 -2.95 -14.56 -11.31
C SER A 117 -2.97 -15.70 -12.31
N VAL A 118 -3.85 -15.68 -13.29
CA VAL A 118 -3.90 -16.66 -14.38
C VAL A 118 -2.61 -16.59 -15.19
N ASP A 119 -2.28 -15.40 -15.71
CA ASP A 119 -1.07 -15.18 -16.51
C ASP A 119 0.21 -15.50 -15.71
N ALA A 120 0.20 -15.20 -14.40
CA ALA A 120 1.32 -15.50 -13.52
C ALA A 120 1.48 -17.01 -13.27
N VAL A 121 0.39 -17.74 -13.09
CA VAL A 121 0.39 -19.21 -12.93
C VAL A 121 0.85 -19.87 -14.23
N ASP A 122 0.35 -19.43 -15.37
CA ASP A 122 0.75 -19.95 -16.68
C ASP A 122 2.23 -19.74 -16.93
N TYR A 123 2.75 -18.55 -16.67
CA TYR A 123 4.18 -18.29 -16.76
C TYR A 123 5.00 -19.18 -15.84
N LEU A 124 4.59 -19.35 -14.58
CA LEU A 124 5.32 -20.17 -13.61
C LEU A 124 5.31 -21.66 -14.02
N TYR A 125 4.20 -22.13 -14.58
CA TYR A 125 4.04 -23.50 -15.07
C TYR A 125 5.00 -23.84 -16.22
N GLU A 126 5.36 -22.88 -17.07
CA GLU A 126 6.25 -23.06 -18.21
C GLU A 126 7.75 -23.06 -17.86
N LEU A 127 8.10 -22.78 -16.59
CA LEU A 127 9.50 -22.75 -16.17
C LEU A 127 10.02 -24.17 -15.89
N ASP A 128 11.11 -24.55 -16.53
CA ASP A 128 11.69 -25.90 -16.46
C ASP A 128 12.22 -26.30 -15.07
N PHE A 129 12.48 -25.33 -14.20
CA PHE A 129 12.90 -25.51 -12.81
C PHE A 129 11.75 -25.48 -11.81
N VAL A 130 10.49 -25.46 -12.26
CA VAL A 130 9.28 -25.54 -11.43
C VAL A 130 8.64 -26.91 -11.58
N ASP A 131 8.28 -27.53 -10.46
CA ASP A 131 7.49 -28.76 -10.47
C ASP A 131 6.04 -28.42 -10.83
N GLN A 132 5.67 -28.75 -12.07
CA GLN A 132 4.36 -28.47 -12.64
C GLN A 132 3.19 -29.12 -11.87
N SER A 133 3.46 -30.15 -11.08
CA SER A 133 2.43 -30.82 -10.26
C SER A 133 2.22 -30.19 -8.90
N LEU A 134 3.11 -29.25 -8.48
CA LEU A 134 3.15 -28.65 -7.16
C LEU A 134 3.15 -27.10 -7.24
N ILE A 135 2.14 -26.55 -7.90
CA ILE A 135 1.96 -25.09 -7.99
C ILE A 135 0.83 -24.63 -7.07
N GLY A 136 1.11 -23.57 -6.32
CA GLY A 136 0.15 -22.88 -5.46
C GLY A 136 -0.04 -21.42 -5.86
N VAL A 137 -1.16 -20.85 -5.44
CA VAL A 137 -1.44 -19.41 -5.58
C VAL A 137 -1.97 -18.83 -4.27
N THR A 138 -1.55 -17.64 -3.95
CA THR A 138 -2.05 -16.88 -2.79
C THR A 138 -2.14 -15.39 -3.10
N GLY A 139 -2.96 -14.68 -2.34
CA GLY A 139 -3.03 -13.23 -2.44
C GLY A 139 -3.80 -12.63 -1.28
N HIS A 140 -3.59 -11.34 -1.05
CA HIS A 140 -4.26 -10.57 -0.01
C HIS A 140 -5.39 -9.72 -0.59
N SER A 141 -6.57 -9.74 0.01
CA SER A 141 -7.71 -8.87 -0.34
C SER A 141 -8.07 -8.98 -1.83
N ARG A 142 -7.81 -7.95 -2.63
CA ARG A 142 -7.98 -8.00 -4.10
C ARG A 142 -7.13 -9.12 -4.74
N GLY A 143 -5.88 -9.30 -4.30
CA GLY A 143 -5.02 -10.38 -4.80
C GLY A 143 -5.59 -11.77 -4.50
N ALA A 144 -6.33 -11.93 -3.41
CA ALA A 144 -7.05 -13.17 -3.14
C ALA A 144 -8.22 -13.41 -4.11
N LYS A 145 -8.88 -12.33 -4.58
CA LYS A 145 -9.86 -12.45 -5.68
C LYS A 145 -9.19 -12.92 -6.96
N MET A 146 -8.00 -12.40 -7.27
CA MET A 146 -7.23 -12.87 -8.43
C MET A 146 -6.84 -14.35 -8.29
N ALA A 147 -6.46 -14.79 -7.08
CA ALA A 147 -6.19 -16.21 -6.80
C ALA A 147 -7.43 -17.09 -7.02
N ASN A 148 -8.63 -16.61 -6.66
CA ASN A 148 -9.89 -17.27 -6.96
C ASN A 148 -10.13 -17.39 -8.48
N GLU A 149 -9.85 -16.35 -9.25
CA GLU A 149 -10.03 -16.39 -10.72
C GLU A 149 -9.09 -17.43 -11.36
N ALA A 150 -7.82 -17.46 -10.94
CA ALA A 150 -6.87 -18.49 -11.38
C ALA A 150 -7.35 -19.92 -11.02
N MET A 151 -7.91 -20.09 -9.82
CA MET A 151 -8.50 -21.36 -9.40
C MET A 151 -9.63 -21.77 -10.32
N LYS A 152 -10.61 -20.89 -10.56
CA LYS A 152 -11.77 -21.18 -11.41
C LYS A 152 -11.36 -21.55 -12.83
N GLU A 153 -10.50 -20.75 -13.44
CA GLU A 153 -10.02 -21.03 -14.79
C GLU A 153 -9.37 -22.42 -14.88
N ASN A 154 -8.49 -22.73 -13.92
CA ASN A 154 -7.83 -24.04 -13.88
C ASN A 154 -8.82 -25.20 -13.69
N LEU A 155 -9.84 -25.02 -12.84
CA LEU A 155 -10.88 -26.05 -12.62
C LEU A 155 -11.75 -26.24 -13.87
N ILE A 156 -12.13 -25.17 -14.59
CA ILE A 156 -12.86 -25.26 -15.86
C ILE A 156 -12.03 -26.03 -16.89
N ARG A 157 -10.76 -25.67 -17.08
CA ARG A 157 -9.86 -26.33 -18.01
C ARG A 157 -9.66 -27.82 -17.66
N ALA A 158 -9.50 -28.13 -16.37
CA ALA A 158 -9.36 -29.50 -15.91
C ALA A 158 -10.63 -30.35 -16.18
N ALA A 159 -11.82 -29.79 -15.95
CA ALA A 159 -13.08 -30.44 -16.26
C ALA A 159 -13.28 -30.67 -17.78
N ALA A 160 -12.68 -29.84 -18.63
CA ALA A 160 -12.61 -30.03 -20.08
C ALA A 160 -11.45 -30.93 -20.52
N GLY A 161 -10.80 -31.67 -19.60
CA GLY A 161 -9.73 -32.62 -19.88
C GLY A 161 -8.34 -32.03 -20.11
N GLN A 162 -8.13 -30.73 -19.82
CA GLN A 162 -6.82 -30.10 -19.86
C GLN A 162 -6.06 -30.34 -18.54
N PRO A 163 -4.71 -30.22 -18.51
CA PRO A 163 -3.93 -30.40 -17.28
C PRO A 163 -4.31 -29.39 -16.20
N MET A 164 -4.53 -29.86 -14.98
CA MET A 164 -4.69 -29.00 -13.81
C MET A 164 -3.33 -28.41 -13.40
N LYS A 165 -3.18 -27.08 -13.45
CA LYS A 165 -1.92 -26.41 -13.10
C LYS A 165 -1.82 -26.07 -11.60
N LEU A 166 -2.94 -25.95 -10.89
CA LEU A 166 -2.97 -25.55 -9.48
C LEU A 166 -3.27 -26.75 -8.55
N LYS A 167 -2.40 -26.95 -7.55
CA LYS A 167 -2.58 -27.94 -6.47
C LYS A 167 -3.16 -27.31 -5.19
N ALA A 168 -2.88 -26.01 -4.95
CA ALA A 168 -3.24 -25.34 -3.71
C ALA A 168 -3.58 -23.85 -3.91
N VAL A 169 -4.62 -23.39 -3.24
CA VAL A 169 -5.09 -21.98 -3.26
C VAL A 169 -5.29 -21.48 -1.83
N LEU A 170 -4.65 -20.38 -1.48
CA LEU A 170 -4.77 -19.75 -0.15
C LEU A 170 -5.22 -18.30 -0.29
N LEU A 171 -6.38 -17.99 0.25
CA LEU A 171 -6.92 -16.62 0.25
C LEU A 171 -6.60 -15.92 1.58
N VAL A 172 -6.14 -14.69 1.50
CA VAL A 172 -5.88 -13.86 2.68
C VAL A 172 -6.82 -12.66 2.68
N GLY A 173 -7.76 -12.61 3.63
CA GLY A 173 -8.70 -11.50 3.79
C GLY A 173 -9.67 -11.32 2.62
N SER A 174 -10.17 -12.41 2.05
CA SER A 174 -11.22 -12.37 1.01
C SER A 174 -12.10 -13.61 1.05
N ALA A 175 -13.36 -13.44 0.66
CA ALA A 175 -14.33 -14.54 0.63
C ALA A 175 -13.96 -15.59 -0.42
N PRO A 176 -14.12 -16.89 -0.11
CA PRO A 176 -13.99 -17.97 -1.06
C PRO A 176 -15.24 -18.09 -1.93
N TRP A 177 -15.17 -18.94 -2.94
CA TRP A 177 -16.35 -19.48 -3.57
C TRP A 177 -16.91 -20.64 -2.74
N PHE A 178 -18.23 -20.75 -2.65
CA PHE A 178 -18.89 -21.72 -1.77
C PHE A 178 -19.48 -22.90 -2.52
N ASP A 179 -20.14 -22.65 -3.64
CA ASP A 179 -20.83 -23.68 -4.40
C ASP A 179 -20.10 -23.98 -5.70
N SER A 180 -20.20 -25.19 -6.20
CA SER A 180 -19.80 -25.52 -7.57
C SER A 180 -20.40 -24.50 -8.53
N PHE A 181 -19.65 -24.10 -9.55
CA PHE A 181 -20.11 -23.07 -10.47
C PHE A 181 -20.56 -23.65 -11.80
N LYS A 182 -21.55 -23.00 -12.42
CA LYS A 182 -22.13 -23.35 -13.69
C LYS A 182 -21.99 -22.17 -14.66
N LEU A 183 -22.17 -22.44 -15.95
CA LEU A 183 -22.14 -21.41 -17.00
C LEU A 183 -23.12 -20.27 -16.71
N GLU A 184 -24.33 -20.57 -16.23
CA GLU A 184 -25.35 -19.58 -15.88
C GLU A 184 -24.89 -18.60 -14.78
N ASP A 185 -24.04 -19.06 -13.84
CA ASP A 185 -23.48 -18.23 -12.76
C ASP A 185 -22.38 -17.28 -13.28
N ALA A 186 -21.77 -17.62 -14.40
CA ALA A 186 -20.65 -16.89 -14.98
C ALA A 186 -21.07 -15.85 -16.03
N THR A 187 -22.17 -16.09 -16.75
CA THR A 187 -22.66 -15.21 -17.81
C THR A 187 -23.50 -14.02 -17.31
N VAL A 188 -24.11 -14.17 -16.13
CA VAL A 188 -24.79 -13.06 -15.49
C VAL A 188 -23.73 -12.28 -14.71
N GLY A 189 -23.19 -11.20 -15.19
CA GLY A 189 -22.26 -10.29 -14.47
C GLY A 189 -22.79 -9.90 -13.08
N GLY A 190 -23.40 -10.86 -12.43
CA GLY A 190 -24.04 -10.88 -11.15
C GLY A 190 -23.02 -11.11 -10.07
N SER A 191 -22.95 -10.18 -9.15
CA SER A 191 -22.45 -10.39 -7.82
C SER A 191 -22.97 -11.74 -7.32
N SER A 192 -22.09 -12.75 -7.21
CA SER A 192 -22.38 -13.90 -6.37
C SER A 192 -22.79 -13.40 -4.98
N SER A 193 -23.44 -14.19 -4.18
CA SER A 193 -23.79 -13.84 -2.78
C SER A 193 -22.60 -13.33 -1.94
N THR A 194 -21.38 -13.43 -2.49
CA THR A 194 -20.11 -12.99 -1.92
C THR A 194 -19.63 -11.62 -2.48
N GLY A 195 -20.36 -10.98 -3.40
CA GLY A 195 -19.95 -9.72 -4.04
C GLY A 195 -18.76 -9.83 -4.99
N GLN A 196 -18.38 -11.05 -5.41
CA GLN A 196 -17.33 -11.27 -6.43
C GLN A 196 -17.98 -11.32 -7.82
N SER A 197 -17.45 -10.51 -8.75
CA SER A 197 -17.81 -10.58 -10.17
C SER A 197 -16.79 -11.46 -10.88
N PHE A 198 -17.27 -12.37 -11.69
CA PHE A 198 -16.47 -13.22 -12.56
C PHE A 198 -16.92 -12.98 -14.01
N THR A 199 -15.97 -12.71 -14.89
CA THR A 199 -16.21 -12.57 -16.32
C THR A 199 -15.44 -13.69 -17.03
N LEU A 200 -16.13 -14.58 -17.70
CA LEU A 200 -15.51 -15.59 -18.54
C LEU A 200 -14.94 -14.95 -19.80
N THR A 201 -13.81 -15.46 -20.25
CA THR A 201 -13.38 -15.23 -21.62
C THR A 201 -14.24 -16.06 -22.57
N SER A 202 -14.35 -15.67 -23.83
CA SER A 202 -15.11 -16.45 -24.84
C SER A 202 -14.63 -17.91 -24.96
N GLU A 203 -13.34 -18.14 -24.71
CA GLU A 203 -12.78 -19.50 -24.67
C GLU A 203 -13.31 -20.31 -23.48
N LEU A 204 -13.35 -19.72 -22.28
CA LEU A 204 -13.88 -20.40 -21.09
C LEU A 204 -15.39 -20.59 -21.15
N GLU A 205 -16.13 -19.69 -21.79
CA GLU A 205 -17.56 -19.86 -22.08
C GLU A 205 -17.78 -21.08 -22.95
N ALA A 206 -17.02 -21.25 -24.03
CA ALA A 206 -17.10 -22.40 -24.91
C ALA A 206 -16.76 -23.73 -24.19
N LEU A 207 -15.72 -23.72 -23.31
CA LEU A 207 -15.39 -24.89 -22.50
C LEU A 207 -16.52 -25.23 -21.50
N MET A 208 -17.14 -24.25 -20.89
CA MET A 208 -18.26 -24.46 -19.96
C MET A 208 -19.49 -25.01 -20.66
N GLU A 209 -19.78 -24.59 -21.92
CA GLU A 209 -20.84 -25.16 -22.74
C GLU A 209 -20.55 -26.62 -23.08
N GLU A 210 -19.29 -26.98 -23.35
CA GLU A 210 -18.87 -28.35 -23.64
C GLU A 210 -19.01 -29.25 -22.41
N ILE A 211 -18.58 -28.78 -21.21
CA ILE A 211 -18.67 -29.51 -19.95
C ILE A 211 -20.13 -29.81 -19.60
N ASN A 212 -21.02 -28.83 -19.75
CA ASN A 212 -22.47 -28.92 -19.44
C ASN A 212 -22.79 -29.57 -18.09
N ALA A 213 -21.92 -29.40 -17.11
CA ALA A 213 -22.04 -29.91 -15.74
C ALA A 213 -21.50 -28.86 -14.74
N PRO A 214 -21.90 -28.93 -13.46
CA PRO A 214 -21.26 -28.13 -12.42
C PRO A 214 -19.77 -28.49 -12.30
N VAL A 215 -18.92 -27.49 -12.04
CA VAL A 215 -17.49 -27.67 -11.79
C VAL A 215 -17.23 -27.55 -10.28
N ASP A 216 -16.75 -28.61 -9.69
CA ASP A 216 -16.46 -28.71 -8.26
C ASP A 216 -15.08 -28.16 -7.89
N PHE A 217 -14.88 -27.81 -6.63
CA PHE A 217 -13.62 -27.25 -6.14
C PHE A 217 -12.59 -28.34 -5.80
N ALA A 218 -12.16 -29.12 -6.78
CA ALA A 218 -11.17 -30.18 -6.67
C ALA A 218 -9.73 -29.63 -6.54
N VAL A 219 -9.47 -28.88 -5.46
CA VAL A 219 -8.19 -28.25 -5.14
C VAL A 219 -8.04 -28.11 -3.62
N ASN A 220 -6.82 -28.12 -3.08
CA ASN A 220 -6.61 -27.72 -1.68
C ASN A 220 -6.92 -26.22 -1.52
N TYR A 221 -7.79 -25.87 -0.59
CA TYR A 221 -8.30 -24.52 -0.47
C TYR A 221 -8.28 -24.04 0.98
N GLY A 222 -7.63 -22.89 1.24
CA GLY A 222 -7.45 -22.35 2.57
C GLY A 222 -7.79 -20.86 2.67
N LEU A 223 -8.13 -20.43 3.89
CA LEU A 223 -8.42 -19.05 4.20
C LEU A 223 -7.56 -18.58 5.37
N ILE A 224 -7.05 -17.35 5.30
CA ILE A 224 -6.50 -16.61 6.44
C ILE A 224 -7.30 -15.33 6.62
N TYR A 225 -7.84 -15.12 7.82
CA TYR A 225 -8.59 -13.92 8.19
C TYR A 225 -8.03 -13.25 9.44
N ALA A 226 -8.18 -11.93 9.52
CA ALA A 226 -8.05 -11.20 10.78
C ALA A 226 -9.31 -11.39 11.64
N SER A 227 -9.18 -11.51 12.95
CA SER A 227 -10.34 -11.56 13.86
C SER A 227 -11.17 -10.26 13.85
N CYS A 228 -10.55 -9.16 13.41
CA CYS A 228 -11.21 -7.89 13.14
C CYS A 228 -11.01 -7.53 11.66
N ASP A 229 -11.43 -8.44 10.76
CA ASP A 229 -11.32 -8.20 9.31
C ASP A 229 -12.47 -7.33 8.83
N GLU A 230 -12.18 -6.06 8.58
CA GLU A 230 -13.17 -5.11 8.09
C GLU A 230 -13.65 -5.39 6.64
N GLY A 231 -12.98 -6.28 5.94
CA GLY A 231 -13.39 -6.78 4.62
C GLY A 231 -14.26 -8.05 4.67
N ASN A 232 -14.43 -8.65 5.85
CA ASN A 232 -15.16 -9.90 5.98
C ASN A 232 -16.69 -9.66 5.94
N THR A 233 -17.33 -10.15 4.88
CA THR A 233 -18.79 -10.05 4.64
C THR A 233 -19.53 -11.36 4.90
N MET A 234 -18.90 -12.37 5.51
CA MET A 234 -19.43 -13.73 5.67
C MET A 234 -20.04 -14.00 7.06
N CYS A 235 -20.36 -12.96 7.81
CA CYS A 235 -20.77 -13.08 9.22
C CYS A 235 -22.25 -12.79 9.46
N ASP A 236 -23.11 -12.83 8.43
CA ASP A 236 -24.53 -12.48 8.54
C ASP A 236 -25.27 -13.38 9.57
N SER A 237 -25.00 -14.70 9.57
CA SER A 237 -25.62 -15.65 10.50
C SER A 237 -25.22 -15.43 11.97
N VAL A 238 -24.15 -14.71 12.24
CA VAL A 238 -23.68 -14.31 13.58
C VAL A 238 -23.91 -12.83 13.87
N GLY A 239 -24.87 -12.21 13.18
CA GLY A 239 -25.29 -10.82 13.38
C GLY A 239 -24.30 -9.80 12.81
N GLY A 240 -23.47 -10.18 11.83
CA GLY A 240 -22.46 -9.32 11.20
C GLY A 240 -21.21 -9.10 12.07
N ASP A 241 -21.07 -9.78 13.20
CA ASP A 241 -19.88 -9.67 14.07
C ASP A 241 -18.73 -10.51 13.49
N VAL A 242 -17.79 -9.83 12.83
CA VAL A 242 -16.64 -10.48 12.16
C VAL A 242 -15.72 -11.25 13.12
N ARG A 243 -15.73 -10.94 14.42
CA ARG A 243 -14.95 -11.65 15.44
C ARG A 243 -15.47 -13.07 15.68
N ARG A 244 -16.69 -13.35 15.22
CA ARG A 244 -17.36 -14.64 15.33
C ARG A 244 -17.36 -15.42 14.02
N PHE A 245 -16.49 -15.08 13.09
CA PHE A 245 -16.45 -15.70 11.74
C PHE A 245 -16.43 -17.24 11.78
N LEU A 246 -15.64 -17.85 12.67
CA LEU A 246 -15.57 -19.32 12.80
C LEU A 246 -16.88 -19.97 13.27
N GLU A 247 -17.85 -19.19 13.75
CA GLU A 247 -19.18 -19.63 14.16
C GLU A 247 -20.23 -19.33 13.07
N SER A 248 -19.84 -18.71 11.96
CA SER A 248 -20.78 -18.39 10.87
C SER A 248 -21.10 -19.60 10.02
N ASP A 249 -22.32 -19.61 9.46
CA ASP A 249 -22.73 -20.65 8.53
C ASP A 249 -21.79 -20.74 7.32
N LYS A 250 -21.28 -19.59 6.86
CA LYS A 250 -20.30 -19.55 5.75
C LYS A 250 -18.96 -20.20 6.06
N ALA A 251 -18.50 -20.15 7.31
CA ALA A 251 -17.32 -20.89 7.71
C ALA A 251 -17.56 -22.41 7.69
N VAL A 252 -18.75 -22.84 8.14
CA VAL A 252 -19.18 -24.24 8.08
C VAL A 252 -19.33 -24.70 6.63
N ASP A 253 -20.06 -23.95 5.79
CA ASP A 253 -20.25 -24.25 4.36
C ASP A 253 -18.89 -24.42 3.64
N PHE A 254 -17.90 -23.60 4.00
CA PHE A 254 -16.58 -23.68 3.38
C PHE A 254 -15.85 -25.00 3.70
N VAL A 255 -15.84 -25.44 4.96
CA VAL A 255 -15.17 -26.70 5.32
C VAL A 255 -15.99 -27.92 4.91
N ASP A 256 -17.32 -27.77 4.80
CA ASP A 256 -18.19 -28.87 4.36
C ASP A 256 -18.11 -29.15 2.85
N GLN A 257 -17.45 -28.31 2.06
CA GLN A 257 -17.09 -28.62 0.66
C GLN A 257 -16.31 -29.93 0.51
N VAL A 258 -15.68 -30.42 1.57
CA VAL A 258 -15.00 -31.72 1.62
C VAL A 258 -15.69 -32.71 2.56
N GLY A 259 -16.96 -32.45 2.94
CA GLY A 259 -17.73 -33.34 3.80
C GLY A 259 -17.22 -33.35 5.25
N ALA A 260 -16.91 -32.20 5.80
CA ALA A 260 -16.43 -32.06 7.19
C ALA A 260 -17.46 -32.54 8.24
N GLY A 261 -18.74 -32.64 7.87
CA GLY A 261 -19.82 -33.13 8.71
C GLY A 261 -20.18 -32.17 9.84
N LEU A 262 -19.92 -30.88 9.68
CA LEU A 262 -20.36 -29.83 10.60
C LEU A 262 -21.76 -29.30 10.21
N GLU A 263 -22.58 -29.03 11.20
CA GLU A 263 -23.89 -28.42 11.01
C GLU A 263 -23.84 -26.90 11.29
N HIS A 264 -24.73 -26.12 10.68
CA HIS A 264 -24.90 -24.72 10.97
C HIS A 264 -25.12 -24.49 12.47
N GLY A 265 -24.48 -23.48 13.04
CA GLY A 265 -24.44 -23.23 14.48
C GLY A 265 -23.30 -23.93 15.23
N GLN A 266 -22.56 -24.83 14.59
CA GLN A 266 -21.30 -25.37 15.12
C GLN A 266 -20.15 -24.44 14.77
N LYS A 267 -19.03 -24.61 15.50
CA LYS A 267 -17.85 -23.78 15.32
C LYS A 267 -16.76 -24.54 14.57
N VAL A 268 -16.23 -23.93 13.52
CA VAL A 268 -15.04 -24.41 12.82
C VAL A 268 -13.83 -24.25 13.74
N GLU A 269 -12.95 -25.24 13.81
CA GLU A 269 -11.70 -25.17 14.57
C GLU A 269 -10.64 -24.38 13.80
N ASP A 270 -10.08 -23.36 14.46
CA ASP A 270 -9.01 -22.52 13.92
C ASP A 270 -7.75 -23.35 13.57
N GLY A 271 -7.28 -23.24 12.34
CA GLY A 271 -6.07 -23.93 11.86
C GLY A 271 -6.19 -25.44 11.65
N LYS A 272 -7.39 -26.01 11.83
CA LYS A 272 -7.63 -27.45 11.57
C LYS A 272 -7.86 -27.71 10.09
N PHE A 273 -7.11 -28.66 9.56
CA PHE A 273 -7.31 -29.18 8.20
C PHE A 273 -8.44 -30.22 8.21
N TYR A 274 -9.47 -29.97 7.42
CA TYR A 274 -10.56 -30.90 7.10
C TYR A 274 -10.27 -31.53 5.76
N TYR A 275 -10.40 -32.85 5.66
CA TYR A 275 -10.09 -33.61 4.45
C TYR A 275 -11.32 -34.35 3.93
N GLY A 276 -11.45 -34.47 2.61
CA GLY A 276 -12.47 -35.26 1.96
C GLY A 276 -12.12 -35.56 0.51
N GLU A 277 -12.88 -36.46 -0.10
CA GLU A 277 -12.67 -36.92 -1.46
C GLU A 277 -13.57 -36.15 -2.44
N ILE A 278 -12.99 -35.66 -3.52
CA ILE A 278 -13.68 -35.09 -4.68
C ILE A 278 -13.11 -35.81 -5.89
N ASP A 279 -13.94 -36.42 -6.70
CA ASP A 279 -13.53 -37.19 -7.91
C ASP A 279 -12.47 -38.30 -7.65
N GLY A 280 -12.47 -38.86 -6.44
CA GLY A 280 -11.55 -39.95 -6.05
C GLY A 280 -10.17 -39.47 -5.57
N GLU A 281 -9.95 -38.16 -5.48
CA GLU A 281 -8.74 -37.52 -4.96
C GLU A 281 -9.05 -36.84 -3.62
N THR A 282 -8.06 -36.81 -2.70
CA THR A 282 -8.21 -36.18 -1.38
C THR A 282 -7.81 -34.72 -1.43
N TYR A 283 -8.72 -33.84 -0.97
CA TYR A 283 -8.48 -32.40 -0.86
C TYR A 283 -8.71 -31.90 0.57
N SER A 284 -8.15 -30.73 0.87
CA SER A 284 -8.25 -30.13 2.20
C SER A 284 -8.94 -28.76 2.18
N ARG A 285 -9.58 -28.44 3.34
CA ARG A 285 -10.07 -27.09 3.68
C ARG A 285 -9.50 -26.70 5.03
N VAL A 286 -9.10 -25.42 5.16
CA VAL A 286 -8.63 -24.87 6.45
C VAL A 286 -8.97 -23.39 6.55
N ILE A 287 -9.31 -22.95 7.76
CA ILE A 287 -9.48 -21.53 8.08
C ILE A 287 -8.53 -21.19 9.23
N PHE A 288 -7.73 -20.16 9.06
CA PHE A 288 -6.90 -19.55 10.09
C PHE A 288 -7.43 -18.16 10.44
N VAL A 289 -7.50 -17.83 11.75
CA VAL A 289 -7.98 -16.52 12.21
C VAL A 289 -6.99 -15.90 13.18
N ASN A 290 -6.38 -14.78 12.78
CA ASN A 290 -5.37 -14.06 13.53
C ASN A 290 -5.93 -12.83 14.25
N LYS A 291 -5.35 -12.46 15.41
CA LYS A 291 -5.79 -11.30 16.23
C LYS A 291 -5.27 -9.98 15.66
N GLU A 292 -5.79 -9.59 14.52
CA GLU A 292 -5.39 -8.40 13.80
C GLU A 292 -6.54 -7.78 12.99
N ILE A 293 -6.26 -6.76 12.21
CA ILE A 293 -7.18 -6.09 11.28
C ILE A 293 -6.80 -6.40 9.84
N HIS A 294 -7.72 -6.28 8.89
CA HIS A 294 -7.51 -6.57 7.46
C HIS A 294 -6.21 -5.99 6.86
N PRO A 295 -5.87 -4.69 7.07
CA PRO A 295 -4.64 -4.14 6.50
C PRO A 295 -3.35 -4.70 7.10
N LEU A 296 -3.40 -5.48 8.16
CA LEU A 296 -2.24 -6.11 8.80
C LEU A 296 -2.06 -7.58 8.42
N ASN A 297 -3.04 -8.25 7.80
CA ASN A 297 -2.90 -9.65 7.40
C ASN A 297 -1.64 -9.92 6.56
N HIS A 298 -1.29 -9.04 5.64
CA HIS A 298 -0.08 -9.16 4.83
C HIS A 298 1.16 -8.52 5.47
N PHE A 299 1.09 -8.14 6.75
CA PHE A 299 2.21 -7.59 7.53
C PHE A 299 2.24 -8.23 8.93
N SER A 300 2.03 -9.54 8.98
CA SER A 300 1.81 -10.30 10.21
C SER A 300 2.69 -11.53 10.27
N LYS A 301 3.32 -11.76 11.44
CA LYS A 301 4.06 -12.99 11.71
C LYS A 301 3.14 -14.19 11.83
N ALA A 302 1.92 -14.00 12.35
CA ALA A 302 0.96 -15.07 12.49
C ALA A 302 0.45 -15.50 11.11
N SER A 303 -0.01 -14.56 10.28
CA SER A 303 -0.46 -14.88 8.92
C SER A 303 0.65 -15.50 8.05
N ALA A 304 1.91 -15.04 8.20
CA ALA A 304 3.04 -15.66 7.51
C ALA A 304 3.31 -17.09 8.02
N ALA A 305 3.12 -17.37 9.33
CA ALA A 305 3.26 -18.71 9.87
C ALA A 305 2.18 -19.66 9.35
N ASP A 306 0.93 -19.19 9.26
CA ASP A 306 -0.20 -19.96 8.74
C ASP A 306 -0.02 -20.24 7.25
N LEU A 307 0.43 -19.26 6.47
CA LEU A 307 0.76 -19.42 5.06
C LEU A 307 1.85 -20.48 4.85
N ILE A 308 2.91 -20.48 5.64
CA ILE A 308 3.96 -21.50 5.60
C ILE A 308 3.39 -22.87 5.95
N THR A 309 2.58 -22.96 7.02
CA THR A 309 1.92 -24.20 7.43
C THR A 309 1.03 -24.75 6.33
N TYR A 310 0.26 -23.87 5.69
CA TYR A 310 -0.63 -24.26 4.59
C TYR A 310 0.15 -24.87 3.40
N PHE A 311 1.19 -24.20 2.92
CA PHE A 311 1.94 -24.70 1.76
C PHE A 311 2.80 -25.92 2.10
N TYR A 312 3.34 -26.04 3.30
CA TYR A 312 3.99 -27.29 3.73
C TYR A 312 3.01 -28.47 3.78
N THR A 313 1.76 -28.23 4.21
CA THR A 313 0.74 -29.29 4.26
C THR A 313 0.26 -29.69 2.86
N THR A 314 0.12 -28.73 1.94
CA THR A 314 -0.54 -28.95 0.64
C THR A 314 0.43 -29.22 -0.51
N LEU A 315 1.64 -28.67 -0.48
CA LEU A 315 2.69 -28.87 -1.49
C LEU A 315 3.88 -29.70 -0.97
N GLY A 316 3.96 -29.92 0.34
CA GLY A 316 5.07 -30.62 0.97
C GLY A 316 6.31 -29.74 1.18
N VAL A 317 7.29 -30.25 1.92
CA VAL A 317 8.63 -29.65 2.04
C VAL A 317 9.37 -29.88 0.72
N PRO A 318 9.91 -28.82 0.06
CA PRO A 318 10.58 -28.97 -1.23
C PRO A 318 11.76 -29.97 -1.17
N ALA A 319 11.96 -30.69 -2.25
CA ALA A 319 13.00 -31.71 -2.34
C ALA A 319 14.40 -31.13 -2.05
N GLY A 320 15.18 -31.82 -1.23
CA GLY A 320 16.51 -31.37 -0.84
C GLY A 320 16.56 -30.28 0.24
N HIS A 321 15.41 -29.80 0.73
CA HIS A 321 15.30 -28.83 1.80
C HIS A 321 14.87 -29.47 3.13
N GLU A 322 15.30 -28.87 4.25
CA GLU A 322 14.81 -29.24 5.58
C GLU A 322 13.62 -28.35 5.95
N GLU A 323 12.70 -28.91 6.74
CA GLU A 323 11.58 -28.14 7.27
C GLU A 323 12.11 -27.06 8.22
N ILE A 324 11.86 -25.79 7.89
CA ILE A 324 12.12 -24.65 8.76
C ILE A 324 10.82 -24.31 9.47
N ILE A 325 10.81 -24.43 10.82
CA ILE A 325 9.64 -24.12 11.64
C ILE A 325 8.99 -22.78 11.20
N ASN A 326 7.69 -22.74 11.10
CA ASN A 326 6.92 -21.60 10.56
C ASN A 326 7.13 -20.29 11.32
N THR A 327 7.48 -20.35 12.63
CA THR A 327 7.79 -19.18 13.46
C THR A 327 9.22 -18.63 13.27
N ASN A 328 10.10 -19.37 12.62
CA ASN A 328 11.44 -18.89 12.25
C ASN A 328 11.34 -18.02 11.00
N GLN A 329 11.16 -16.70 11.19
CA GLN A 329 10.90 -15.72 10.14
C GLN A 329 11.92 -14.60 10.18
N VAL A 330 12.41 -14.18 9.02
CA VAL A 330 13.42 -13.12 8.85
C VAL A 330 12.87 -11.86 8.16
N TRP A 331 11.70 -11.93 7.53
CA TRP A 331 11.12 -10.83 6.77
C TRP A 331 11.02 -9.52 7.55
N LEU A 332 10.66 -9.58 8.86
CA LEU A 332 10.56 -8.37 9.68
C LEU A 332 11.91 -7.67 9.87
N ILE A 333 13.02 -8.43 9.87
CA ILE A 333 14.37 -7.85 9.91
C ILE A 333 14.62 -7.04 8.64
N LYS A 334 14.25 -7.59 7.46
CA LYS A 334 14.34 -6.87 6.17
C LYS A 334 13.50 -5.60 6.19
N GLU A 335 12.27 -5.64 6.70
CA GLU A 335 11.40 -4.48 6.81
C GLU A 335 11.97 -3.38 7.73
N ILE A 336 12.54 -3.76 8.88
CA ILE A 336 13.23 -2.80 9.77
C ILE A 336 14.45 -2.19 9.08
N ILE A 337 15.19 -2.96 8.31
CA ILE A 337 16.34 -2.47 7.55
C ILE A 337 15.88 -1.52 6.44
N ASN A 338 14.77 -1.81 5.74
CA ASN A 338 14.18 -0.91 4.76
C ASN A 338 13.70 0.40 5.40
N LEU A 339 13.12 0.34 6.62
CA LEU A 339 12.78 1.54 7.38
C LEU A 339 14.01 2.41 7.69
N ILE A 340 15.15 1.81 8.01
CA ILE A 340 16.41 2.55 8.22
C ILE A 340 16.80 3.30 6.94
N GLY A 341 16.66 2.68 5.76
CA GLY A 341 16.87 3.31 4.46
C GLY A 341 15.87 4.45 4.20
N LEU A 342 14.59 4.23 4.51
CA LEU A 342 13.56 5.25 4.40
C LEU A 342 13.87 6.48 5.26
N ILE A 343 14.27 6.27 6.52
CA ILE A 343 14.72 7.34 7.42
C ILE A 343 15.95 8.06 6.82
N GLY A 344 16.92 7.32 6.29
CA GLY A 344 18.09 7.87 5.61
C GLY A 344 17.69 8.77 4.44
N LEU A 345 16.74 8.32 3.60
CA LEU A 345 16.26 9.08 2.45
C LEU A 345 15.60 10.41 2.89
N PHE A 346 14.72 10.38 3.89
CA PHE A 346 14.10 11.60 4.43
C PHE A 346 15.13 12.54 5.08
N MET A 347 16.11 11.98 5.81
CA MET A 347 17.20 12.77 6.40
C MET A 347 18.08 13.45 5.34
N LEU A 348 18.18 12.89 4.14
CA LEU A 348 19.01 13.43 3.07
C LEU A 348 18.40 14.68 2.40
N ILE A 349 17.08 14.83 2.38
CA ILE A 349 16.36 15.91 1.68
C ILE A 349 16.92 17.29 1.97
N TYR A 350 16.96 17.68 3.23
CA TYR A 350 17.40 19.02 3.63
C TYR A 350 18.91 19.26 3.43
N PRO A 351 19.84 18.39 3.84
CA PRO A 351 21.26 18.58 3.59
C PRO A 351 21.64 18.63 2.12
N LEU A 352 20.96 17.84 1.27
CA LEU A 352 21.16 17.85 -0.18
C LEU A 352 20.83 19.22 -0.77
N ALA A 353 19.67 19.78 -0.44
CA ALA A 353 19.32 21.13 -0.85
C ALA A 353 20.33 22.18 -0.31
N CYS A 354 20.79 22.04 0.94
CA CYS A 354 21.83 22.89 1.51
C CYS A 354 23.17 22.78 0.78
N ALA A 355 23.48 21.64 0.16
CA ALA A 355 24.66 21.50 -0.69
C ALA A 355 24.53 22.33 -1.97
N PHE A 356 23.40 22.24 -2.65
CA PHE A 356 23.10 23.07 -3.82
C PHE A 356 23.07 24.57 -3.53
N MET A 357 22.52 24.99 -2.39
CA MET A 357 22.50 26.41 -1.98
C MET A 357 23.89 27.01 -1.73
N LYS A 358 24.98 26.25 -1.81
CA LYS A 358 26.35 26.78 -1.85
C LYS A 358 26.79 27.21 -3.23
N LEU A 359 26.15 26.70 -4.27
CA LEU A 359 26.46 27.12 -5.63
C LEU A 359 26.00 28.58 -5.82
N PRO A 360 26.79 29.41 -6.52
CA PRO A 360 26.46 30.84 -6.70
C PRO A 360 25.02 31.05 -7.20
N PHE A 361 24.55 30.18 -8.10
CA PHE A 361 23.22 30.26 -8.69
C PHE A 361 22.08 30.15 -7.66
N PHE A 362 22.21 29.30 -6.64
CA PHE A 362 21.18 29.05 -5.62
C PHE A 362 21.45 29.79 -4.28
N SER A 363 22.60 30.42 -4.12
CA SER A 363 23.02 31.01 -2.83
C SER A 363 22.05 32.08 -2.32
N GLU A 364 21.40 32.83 -3.21
CA GLU A 364 20.43 33.87 -2.87
C GLU A 364 19.14 33.33 -2.23
N LEU A 365 18.87 32.01 -2.32
CA LEU A 365 17.72 31.39 -1.66
C LEU A 365 17.88 31.29 -0.13
N ALA A 366 19.11 31.41 0.37
CA ALA A 366 19.35 31.42 1.82
C ALA A 366 19.06 32.80 2.38
N ALA A 367 18.16 32.87 3.36
CA ALA A 367 17.85 34.11 4.05
C ALA A 367 19.05 34.63 4.86
N ALA A 368 19.23 35.93 4.89
CA ALA A 368 20.25 36.58 5.71
C ALA A 368 19.89 36.47 7.21
N GLU A 369 18.61 36.57 7.54
CA GLU A 369 18.08 36.50 8.89
C GLU A 369 16.95 35.48 9.01
N LYS A 370 16.79 34.91 10.21
CA LYS A 370 15.67 33.98 10.47
C LYS A 370 14.36 34.75 10.52
N PRO A 371 13.24 34.17 10.02
CA PRO A 371 11.94 34.80 10.13
C PRO A 371 11.55 35.06 11.58
N ARG A 372 10.94 36.22 11.83
CA ARG A 372 10.49 36.66 13.15
C ARG A 372 9.44 35.71 13.72
N LYS A 373 9.47 35.45 15.01
CA LYS A 373 8.47 34.66 15.74
C LYS A 373 7.30 35.55 16.21
N LEU A 374 6.16 34.92 16.56
CA LEU A 374 5.08 35.60 17.27
C LEU A 374 5.57 36.05 18.65
N PRO A 375 5.16 37.21 19.12
CA PRO A 375 5.38 37.62 20.53
C PRO A 375 4.84 36.58 21.50
N GLY A 376 5.47 36.41 22.63
CA GLY A 376 4.97 35.59 23.73
C GLY A 376 3.55 35.97 24.15
N PHE A 377 2.84 35.04 24.80
CA PHE A 377 1.50 35.33 25.31
C PHE A 377 1.52 36.42 26.38
N THR A 378 0.65 37.39 26.24
CA THR A 378 0.50 38.46 27.20
C THR A 378 -0.57 38.17 28.24
N ASP A 379 -1.59 37.38 27.87
CA ASP A 379 -2.71 37.04 28.74
C ASP A 379 -3.33 35.67 28.39
N SER A 380 -4.36 35.27 29.12
CA SER A 380 -5.09 34.00 28.90
C SER A 380 -5.90 34.00 27.60
N LYS A 381 -6.32 35.15 27.10
CA LYS A 381 -7.05 35.29 25.83
C LYS A 381 -6.13 34.97 24.65
N ASP A 382 -4.88 35.44 24.70
CA ASP A 382 -3.88 35.13 23.71
C ASP A 382 -3.63 33.61 23.59
N LYS A 383 -3.50 32.94 24.74
CA LYS A 383 -3.36 31.48 24.79
C LYS A 383 -4.58 30.78 24.21
N LEU A 384 -5.79 31.22 24.57
CA LEU A 384 -7.03 30.65 24.07
C LEU A 384 -7.14 30.77 22.54
N ILE A 385 -6.85 31.94 21.98
CA ILE A 385 -6.91 32.18 20.53
C ILE A 385 -5.89 31.31 19.78
N TYR A 386 -4.67 31.19 20.30
CA TYR A 386 -3.64 30.33 19.73
C TYR A 386 -4.07 28.85 19.69
N TRP A 387 -4.61 28.32 20.77
CA TRP A 387 -5.06 26.93 20.84
C TRP A 387 -6.33 26.70 20.02
N LEU A 388 -7.26 27.65 20.01
CA LEU A 388 -8.46 27.59 19.17
C LEU A 388 -8.09 27.45 17.67
N GLN A 389 -7.07 28.19 17.23
CA GLN A 389 -6.58 28.04 15.85
C GLN A 389 -6.07 26.63 15.56
N TRP A 390 -5.31 26.01 16.46
CA TRP A 390 -4.83 24.64 16.28
C TRP A 390 -5.98 23.62 16.30
N ILE A 391 -6.99 23.84 17.15
CA ILE A 391 -8.21 23.01 17.17
C ILE A 391 -8.95 23.12 15.82
N LEU A 392 -9.09 24.32 15.27
CA LEU A 392 -9.71 24.51 13.97
C LEU A 392 -8.92 23.80 12.85
N TYR A 393 -7.60 23.94 12.82
CA TYR A 393 -6.78 23.22 11.83
C TYR A 393 -6.88 21.70 11.98
N ALA A 394 -6.92 21.18 13.18
CA ALA A 394 -7.10 19.76 13.42
C ALA A 394 -8.50 19.25 13.03
N ALA A 395 -9.54 20.10 13.15
CA ALA A 395 -10.92 19.73 12.81
C ALA A 395 -11.22 19.77 11.31
N ILE A 396 -10.55 20.62 10.53
CA ILE A 396 -10.82 20.78 9.09
C ILE A 396 -10.64 19.47 8.30
N PRO A 397 -9.52 18.71 8.40
CA PRO A 397 -9.34 17.48 7.65
C PRO A 397 -10.45 16.44 7.86
N PRO A 398 -10.81 16.07 9.11
CA PRO A 398 -11.88 15.11 9.34
C PRO A 398 -13.26 15.59 8.90
N LEU A 399 -13.57 16.87 9.07
CA LEU A 399 -14.87 17.44 8.65
C LEU A 399 -15.04 17.44 7.12
N LEU A 400 -13.95 17.52 6.38
CA LEU A 400 -13.96 17.51 4.91
C LEU A 400 -13.88 16.10 4.30
N LEU A 401 -13.41 15.11 5.03
CA LEU A 401 -13.15 13.78 4.50
C LEU A 401 -14.42 13.20 3.84
N PHE A 402 -15.50 13.07 4.59
CA PHE A 402 -16.74 12.46 4.09
C PHE A 402 -17.48 13.29 3.05
N PRO A 403 -17.66 14.64 3.18
CA PRO A 403 -18.28 15.43 2.12
C PRO A 403 -17.53 15.39 0.80
N VAL A 404 -16.20 15.39 0.81
CA VAL A 404 -15.40 15.28 -0.42
C VAL A 404 -15.59 13.91 -1.05
N GLU A 405 -15.53 12.87 -0.26
CA GLU A 405 -15.72 11.49 -0.69
C GLU A 405 -17.11 11.26 -1.30
N TYR A 406 -18.18 11.60 -0.57
CA TYR A 406 -19.54 11.26 -0.99
C TYR A 406 -20.11 12.14 -2.11
N LYS A 407 -19.68 13.40 -2.20
CA LYS A 407 -20.32 14.35 -3.12
C LYS A 407 -19.46 14.71 -4.33
N TRP A 408 -18.14 14.70 -4.19
CA TRP A 408 -17.28 15.32 -5.21
C TRP A 408 -16.40 14.34 -5.95
N VAL A 409 -16.01 13.26 -5.33
CA VAL A 409 -15.09 12.28 -5.94
C VAL A 409 -15.73 10.90 -6.13
N GLY A 410 -16.93 10.70 -5.61
CA GLY A 410 -17.84 9.62 -6.00
C GLY A 410 -17.36 8.18 -5.75
N ALA A 411 -16.51 7.96 -4.79
CA ALA A 411 -16.04 6.61 -4.47
C ALA A 411 -16.88 5.89 -3.40
N GLY A 412 -17.98 6.51 -2.96
CA GLY A 412 -18.96 5.90 -2.05
C GLY A 412 -20.06 5.20 -2.83
N SER A 413 -20.32 3.94 -2.52
CA SER A 413 -21.50 3.13 -2.86
C SER A 413 -22.16 3.45 -4.21
N GLY A 414 -21.67 2.89 -5.31
CA GLY A 414 -22.36 2.83 -6.59
C GLY A 414 -22.27 4.06 -7.49
N ALA A 415 -21.53 5.10 -7.11
CA ALA A 415 -21.12 6.11 -8.08
C ALA A 415 -19.96 5.58 -8.94
N PRO A 416 -19.98 5.79 -10.26
CA PRO A 416 -18.83 5.42 -11.09
C PRO A 416 -17.60 6.10 -10.53
N SER A 417 -16.51 5.35 -10.40
CA SER A 417 -15.22 5.88 -9.96
C SER A 417 -14.89 7.09 -10.80
N THR A 418 -14.72 8.26 -10.16
CA THR A 418 -14.45 9.50 -10.86
C THR A 418 -12.99 9.54 -11.30
N TYR A 419 -12.67 8.77 -12.31
CA TYR A 419 -11.44 8.91 -13.05
C TYR A 419 -11.75 9.19 -14.53
N ASN A 420 -10.80 9.78 -15.18
CA ASN A 420 -10.79 9.96 -16.61
C ASN A 420 -9.35 9.80 -17.11
N ASN A 421 -9.15 9.84 -18.41
CA ASN A 421 -7.83 9.63 -18.99
C ASN A 421 -6.77 10.66 -18.52
N PHE A 422 -7.17 11.83 -18.01
CA PHE A 422 -6.24 12.83 -17.47
C PHE A 422 -5.98 12.66 -15.97
N PHE A 423 -7.03 12.35 -15.18
CA PHE A 423 -6.97 12.06 -13.75
C PHE A 423 -7.23 10.58 -13.53
N GLY A 424 -6.26 9.74 -13.93
CA GLY A 424 -6.41 8.30 -14.05
C GLY A 424 -6.36 7.50 -12.75
N GLN A 425 -6.09 8.12 -11.61
CA GLN A 425 -5.94 7.44 -10.33
C GLN A 425 -7.03 7.86 -9.34
N PRO A 426 -8.10 7.07 -9.16
CA PRO A 426 -9.24 7.44 -8.29
C PRO A 426 -8.83 7.84 -6.87
N ASN A 427 -7.93 7.08 -6.25
CA ASN A 427 -7.45 7.35 -4.89
C ASN A 427 -6.64 8.66 -4.80
N THR A 428 -5.78 8.93 -5.80
CA THR A 428 -5.02 10.19 -5.87
C THR A 428 -5.93 11.39 -6.13
N ASN A 429 -6.98 11.22 -6.95
CA ASN A 429 -7.99 12.25 -7.20
C ASN A 429 -8.65 12.71 -5.89
N GLU A 430 -9.06 11.74 -5.08
CA GLU A 430 -9.66 12.00 -3.77
C GLU A 430 -8.70 12.74 -2.85
N LEU A 431 -7.47 12.24 -2.72
CA LEU A 431 -6.46 12.84 -1.85
C LEU A 431 -6.12 14.28 -2.27
N VAL A 432 -5.97 14.56 -3.58
CA VAL A 432 -5.63 15.91 -4.05
C VAL A 432 -6.78 16.89 -3.85
N VAL A 433 -8.03 16.48 -4.14
CA VAL A 433 -9.20 17.33 -3.92
C VAL A 433 -9.39 17.62 -2.44
N TRP A 434 -9.29 16.60 -1.59
CA TRP A 434 -9.36 16.76 -0.15
C TRP A 434 -8.27 17.70 0.39
N SER A 435 -7.02 17.52 -0.07
CA SER A 435 -5.88 18.38 0.29
C SER A 435 -6.08 19.84 -0.11
N LEU A 436 -6.64 20.09 -1.29
CA LEU A 436 -6.96 21.45 -1.76
C LEU A 436 -8.08 22.08 -0.92
N CYS A 437 -9.14 21.34 -0.61
CA CYS A 437 -10.21 21.81 0.26
C CYS A 437 -9.71 22.16 1.67
N ILE A 438 -8.85 21.31 2.25
CA ILE A 438 -8.17 21.58 3.52
C ILE A 438 -7.37 22.89 3.42
N THR A 439 -6.59 23.05 2.35
CA THR A 439 -5.76 24.25 2.15
C THR A 439 -6.61 25.52 2.07
N VAL A 440 -7.70 25.50 1.30
CA VAL A 440 -8.59 26.66 1.14
C VAL A 440 -9.23 27.05 2.47
N LEU A 441 -9.82 26.11 3.20
CA LEU A 441 -10.44 26.41 4.49
C LEU A 441 -9.43 26.85 5.54
N SER A 442 -8.27 26.18 5.60
CA SER A 442 -7.20 26.58 6.53
C SER A 442 -6.65 27.97 6.18
N LEU A 443 -6.57 28.32 4.89
CA LEU A 443 -6.17 29.66 4.46
C LEU A 443 -7.19 30.72 4.86
N ILE A 444 -8.48 30.45 4.75
CA ILE A 444 -9.54 31.35 5.22
C ILE A 444 -9.39 31.59 6.72
N VAL A 445 -9.27 30.52 7.51
CA VAL A 445 -9.03 30.64 8.97
C VAL A 445 -7.77 31.46 9.25
N TYR A 446 -6.68 31.20 8.53
CA TYR A 446 -5.43 31.92 8.70
C TYR A 446 -5.55 33.40 8.36
N ILE A 447 -6.20 33.77 7.25
CA ILE A 447 -6.42 35.18 6.83
C ILE A 447 -7.25 35.93 7.88
N LEU A 448 -8.31 35.32 8.41
CA LEU A 448 -9.13 35.88 9.46
C LEU A 448 -8.30 36.10 10.73
N MET A 449 -7.53 35.10 11.16
CA MET A 449 -6.64 35.19 12.29
C MET A 449 -5.55 36.26 12.09
N PHE A 450 -4.96 36.31 10.90
CA PHE A 450 -3.96 37.32 10.57
C PHE A 450 -4.54 38.73 10.66
N LYS A 451 -5.69 39.00 10.00
CA LYS A 451 -6.33 40.31 9.95
C LYS A 451 -6.81 40.76 11.32
N PHE A 452 -7.47 39.92 12.08
CA PHE A 452 -8.17 40.31 13.32
C PHE A 452 -7.31 40.17 14.60
N TYR A 453 -6.25 39.37 14.54
CA TYR A 453 -5.41 39.08 15.70
C TYR A 453 -3.92 39.39 15.46
N TYR A 454 -3.24 38.71 14.50
CA TYR A 454 -1.79 38.82 14.36
C TYR A 454 -1.31 40.19 13.88
N ALA A 455 -1.97 40.81 12.90
CA ALA A 455 -1.62 42.12 12.40
C ALA A 455 -1.76 43.19 13.49
N LYS A 456 -2.76 43.10 14.39
CA LYS A 456 -2.94 43.99 15.54
C LYS A 456 -1.81 43.87 16.59
N ARG A 457 -1.06 42.75 16.55
CA ARG A 457 0.12 42.49 17.38
C ARG A 457 1.44 42.81 16.66
N GLY A 458 1.37 43.62 15.61
CA GLY A 458 2.53 44.07 14.86
C GLY A 458 3.14 43.06 13.91
N ARG A 459 2.41 41.95 13.58
CA ARG A 459 2.85 40.97 12.59
C ARG A 459 2.61 41.50 11.18
N THR A 460 3.62 41.43 10.33
CA THR A 460 3.55 41.85 8.93
C THR A 460 3.52 40.64 7.97
N VAL A 461 3.18 40.91 6.71
CA VAL A 461 3.21 39.85 5.64
C VAL A 461 4.64 39.34 5.41
N ASP A 462 5.65 40.19 5.68
CA ASP A 462 7.06 39.79 5.55
C ASP A 462 7.47 38.76 6.61
N ASP A 463 6.90 38.88 7.82
CA ASP A 463 7.20 37.97 8.94
C ASP A 463 6.70 36.52 8.73
N ILE A 464 5.78 36.29 7.80
CA ILE A 464 5.15 34.97 7.54
C ILE A 464 5.73 34.24 6.33
N GLY A 465 6.72 34.86 5.67
CA GLY A 465 7.48 34.21 4.59
C GLY A 465 6.71 33.99 3.29
N VAL A 466 5.62 34.74 3.03
CA VAL A 466 4.86 34.62 1.77
C VAL A 466 5.43 35.45 0.63
N ARG A 467 6.27 36.45 0.93
CA ARG A 467 6.92 37.25 -0.11
C ARG A 467 8.14 36.54 -0.64
N ILE A 468 8.21 36.42 -1.96
CA ILE A 468 9.37 35.89 -2.71
C ILE A 468 9.47 36.63 -4.04
N SER A 469 10.69 36.88 -4.52
CA SER A 469 10.89 37.41 -5.86
C SER A 469 10.56 36.35 -6.92
N THR A 470 10.12 36.77 -8.12
CA THR A 470 9.88 35.87 -9.25
C THR A 470 11.10 34.98 -9.53
N LYS A 471 12.30 35.55 -9.51
CA LYS A 471 13.55 34.82 -9.68
C LYS A 471 13.77 33.81 -8.55
N GLY A 472 13.51 34.18 -7.29
CA GLY A 472 13.60 33.29 -6.13
C GLY A 472 12.61 32.13 -6.22
N PHE A 473 11.38 32.38 -6.69
CA PHE A 473 10.35 31.37 -6.89
C PHE A 473 10.81 30.30 -7.89
N PHE A 474 11.25 30.69 -9.09
CA PHE A 474 11.71 29.74 -10.11
C PHE A 474 12.99 29.02 -9.71
N LYS A 475 13.91 29.67 -8.99
CA LYS A 475 15.09 28.98 -8.44
C LYS A 475 14.71 27.96 -7.35
N SER A 476 13.70 28.27 -6.51
CA SER A 476 13.18 27.33 -5.52
C SER A 476 12.54 26.12 -6.20
N LEU A 477 11.76 26.34 -7.27
CA LEU A 477 11.17 25.26 -8.06
C LEU A 477 12.24 24.38 -8.70
N LEU A 478 13.21 24.96 -9.37
CA LEU A 478 14.32 24.20 -9.99
C LEU A 478 15.10 23.40 -8.94
N LEU A 479 15.41 24.01 -7.80
CA LEU A 479 16.12 23.32 -6.72
C LEU A 479 15.28 22.16 -6.15
N SER A 480 13.95 22.33 -6.05
CA SER A 480 13.05 21.28 -5.59
C SER A 480 13.05 20.09 -6.55
N VAL A 481 12.96 20.34 -7.84
CA VAL A 481 13.05 19.29 -8.88
C VAL A 481 14.39 18.55 -8.82
N LEU A 482 15.51 19.28 -8.72
CA LEU A 482 16.84 18.67 -8.63
C LEU A 482 17.01 17.80 -7.39
N VAL A 483 16.53 18.27 -6.23
CA VAL A 483 16.60 17.49 -4.98
C VAL A 483 15.82 16.21 -5.12
N VAL A 484 14.57 16.29 -5.59
CA VAL A 484 13.70 15.10 -5.73
C VAL A 484 14.23 14.14 -6.79
N ALA A 485 14.74 14.66 -7.91
CA ALA A 485 15.34 13.82 -8.95
C ALA A 485 16.55 13.00 -8.44
N ILE A 486 17.41 13.61 -7.61
CA ILE A 486 18.55 12.88 -7.01
C ILE A 486 18.08 11.84 -6.01
N LEU A 487 17.11 12.17 -5.15
CA LEU A 487 16.54 11.18 -4.22
C LEU A 487 15.94 10.00 -4.99
N TYR A 488 15.25 10.30 -6.07
CA TYR A 488 14.66 9.28 -6.91
C TYR A 488 15.70 8.43 -7.65
N TYR A 489 16.79 9.03 -8.09
CA TYR A 489 17.92 8.30 -8.66
C TYR A 489 18.57 7.35 -7.64
N ILE A 490 18.62 7.74 -6.36
CA ILE A 490 19.07 6.82 -5.28
C ILE A 490 18.13 5.64 -5.12
N VAL A 491 16.81 5.87 -5.17
CA VAL A 491 15.78 4.81 -5.12
C VAL A 491 15.94 3.87 -6.33
N PHE A 492 16.14 4.43 -7.52
CA PHE A 492 16.40 3.65 -8.73
C PHE A 492 17.66 2.76 -8.58
N LEU A 493 18.75 3.31 -8.06
CA LEU A 493 19.98 2.53 -7.84
C LEU A 493 19.79 1.44 -6.79
N ALA A 494 18.98 1.68 -5.74
CA ALA A 494 18.67 0.69 -4.72
C ALA A 494 17.89 -0.50 -5.32
N ASP A 495 16.89 -0.23 -6.14
CA ASP A 495 16.12 -1.27 -6.83
C ASP A 495 16.97 -1.98 -7.91
N PHE A 496 17.67 -1.23 -8.75
CA PHE A 496 18.45 -1.78 -9.87
C PHE A 496 19.57 -2.73 -9.38
N LEU A 497 20.34 -2.29 -8.35
CA LEU A 497 21.52 -3.03 -7.88
C LEU A 497 21.20 -4.07 -6.81
N PHE A 498 20.17 -3.83 -5.98
CA PHE A 498 19.92 -4.60 -4.76
C PHE A 498 18.52 -5.20 -4.69
N LYS A 499 17.62 -4.86 -5.62
CA LYS A 499 16.19 -5.22 -5.56
C LYS A 499 15.54 -4.79 -4.25
N VAL A 500 15.88 -3.60 -3.77
CA VAL A 500 15.45 -3.03 -2.50
C VAL A 500 14.76 -1.70 -2.75
N ASP A 501 13.64 -1.49 -2.11
CA ASP A 501 12.99 -0.18 -1.96
C ASP A 501 13.08 0.31 -0.50
N PHE A 502 12.66 1.54 -0.27
CA PHE A 502 12.68 2.13 1.08
C PHE A 502 11.27 2.19 1.63
N ARG A 503 10.95 1.27 2.54
CA ARG A 503 9.60 1.12 3.07
C ARG A 503 9.52 0.74 4.54
N ILE A 504 8.35 0.92 5.07
CA ILE A 504 7.79 0.18 6.19
C ILE A 504 6.30 0.01 5.93
N TRP A 505 5.85 -1.22 5.83
CA TRP A 505 4.47 -1.56 5.52
C TRP A 505 3.99 -0.82 4.24
N VAL A 506 2.85 -0.09 4.28
CA VAL A 506 2.29 0.66 3.14
C VAL A 506 3.01 1.99 2.83
N ILE A 507 3.95 2.41 3.66
CA ILE A 507 4.73 3.64 3.43
C ILE A 507 5.98 3.26 2.64
N ALA A 508 5.97 3.50 1.33
CA ALA A 508 7.07 3.12 0.44
C ALA A 508 7.50 4.26 -0.48
N VAL A 509 8.82 4.39 -0.66
CA VAL A 509 9.43 5.17 -1.73
C VAL A 509 10.13 4.19 -2.64
N LYS A 510 9.53 3.94 -3.81
CA LYS A 510 9.91 2.90 -4.77
C LYS A 510 10.04 3.44 -6.18
N THR A 511 10.56 2.66 -7.08
CA THR A 511 10.59 2.93 -8.52
C THR A 511 9.18 2.87 -9.13
N PHE A 512 9.00 3.44 -10.30
CA PHE A 512 7.75 3.46 -11.05
C PHE A 512 8.03 3.48 -12.56
N GLU A 513 7.05 3.10 -13.36
CA GLU A 513 7.11 3.19 -14.81
C GLU A 513 7.14 4.65 -15.30
N PRO A 514 7.79 4.96 -16.45
CA PRO A 514 7.82 6.31 -17.03
C PRO A 514 6.44 6.97 -17.16
N MET A 515 5.40 6.20 -17.40
CA MET A 515 4.01 6.63 -17.44
C MET A 515 3.59 7.35 -16.15
N HIS A 516 4.01 6.86 -14.99
CA HIS A 516 3.69 7.48 -13.69
C HIS A 516 4.33 8.86 -13.53
N LEU A 517 5.47 9.13 -14.19
CA LEU A 517 6.05 10.49 -14.20
C LEU A 517 5.11 11.48 -14.89
N VAL A 518 4.48 11.06 -15.98
CA VAL A 518 3.51 11.88 -16.70
C VAL A 518 2.25 12.08 -15.85
N LEU A 519 1.73 11.01 -15.22
CA LEU A 519 0.64 11.11 -14.25
C LEU A 519 0.98 12.05 -13.08
N ALA A 520 2.20 12.00 -12.57
CA ALA A 520 2.65 12.90 -11.51
C ALA A 520 2.53 14.38 -11.91
N LEU A 521 2.73 14.72 -13.19
CA LEU A 521 2.57 16.10 -13.67
C LEU A 521 1.12 16.61 -13.54
N THR A 522 0.12 15.74 -13.59
CA THR A 522 -1.29 16.12 -13.43
C THR A 522 -1.62 16.48 -11.98
N TYR A 523 -0.95 15.86 -11.00
CA TYR A 523 -1.24 16.00 -9.57
C TYR A 523 -0.30 16.96 -8.83
N VAL A 524 0.90 17.20 -9.36
CA VAL A 524 1.98 17.91 -8.65
C VAL A 524 1.60 19.32 -8.22
N ILE A 525 0.78 20.02 -8.99
CA ILE A 525 0.33 21.38 -8.65
C ILE A 525 -0.54 21.33 -7.40
N GLY A 526 -1.52 20.42 -7.35
CA GLY A 526 -2.44 20.30 -6.22
C GLY A 526 -1.73 19.98 -4.90
N PHE A 527 -0.88 18.96 -4.89
CA PHE A 527 -0.09 18.61 -3.70
C PHE A 527 0.92 19.71 -3.33
N THR A 528 1.55 20.38 -4.31
CA THR A 528 2.49 21.48 -4.03
C THR A 528 1.77 22.66 -3.36
N VAL A 529 0.57 23.01 -3.81
CA VAL A 529 -0.27 24.04 -3.17
C VAL A 529 -0.60 23.64 -1.73
N PHE A 530 -0.98 22.40 -1.48
CA PHE A 530 -1.23 21.89 -0.13
C PHE A 530 0.01 22.02 0.78
N TYR A 531 1.18 21.57 0.33
CA TYR A 531 2.39 21.62 1.16
C TYR A 531 2.95 23.05 1.37
N ILE A 532 2.77 23.96 0.41
CA ILE A 532 3.05 25.39 0.61
C ILE A 532 2.11 25.98 1.66
N GLY A 533 0.80 25.68 1.57
CA GLY A 533 -0.19 26.08 2.58
C GLY A 533 0.13 25.53 3.96
N ASN A 534 0.44 24.23 4.06
CA ASN A 534 0.85 23.60 5.31
C ASN A 534 2.12 24.26 5.90
N SER A 535 3.09 24.60 5.04
CA SER A 535 4.29 25.34 5.44
C SER A 535 3.94 26.72 6.01
N LEU A 536 2.96 27.43 5.45
CA LEU A 536 2.46 28.71 6.00
C LEU A 536 1.87 28.52 7.39
N PHE A 537 0.92 27.58 7.54
CA PHE A 537 0.18 27.39 8.79
C PHE A 537 1.09 26.94 9.94
N THR A 538 2.04 26.04 9.67
CA THR A 538 2.93 25.48 10.69
C THR A 538 4.08 26.41 11.06
N ASN A 539 4.59 27.22 10.13
CA ASN A 539 5.77 28.03 10.36
C ASN A 539 5.45 29.43 10.87
N SER A 540 4.29 30.02 10.54
CA SER A 540 3.88 31.31 11.04
C SER A 540 3.43 31.31 12.52
N ASN A 541 3.17 30.14 13.10
CA ASN A 541 2.71 29.97 14.49
C ASN A 541 3.84 29.75 15.51
N ARG A 542 5.08 30.12 15.17
CA ARG A 542 6.21 30.06 16.10
C ARG A 542 6.14 31.17 17.13
N ILE A 543 6.34 30.85 18.42
CA ILE A 543 6.21 31.76 19.54
C ILE A 543 7.58 32.05 20.16
N GLU A 544 7.83 33.32 20.51
CA GLU A 544 9.00 33.71 21.28
C GLU A 544 8.96 33.08 22.69
N GLY A 545 10.13 32.72 23.21
CA GLY A 545 10.26 32.03 24.50
C GLY A 545 9.97 30.53 24.49
N TRP A 546 9.37 29.99 23.42
CA TRP A 546 9.18 28.55 23.31
C TRP A 546 10.39 27.87 22.67
N ALA A 547 10.80 26.72 23.25
CA ALA A 547 11.82 25.87 22.66
C ALA A 547 11.32 25.33 21.31
N GLU A 548 12.19 25.30 20.31
CA GLU A 548 11.82 24.92 18.93
C GLU A 548 11.17 23.53 18.82
N TRP A 549 11.65 22.55 19.62
CA TRP A 549 11.04 21.22 19.63
C TRP A 549 9.59 21.20 20.12
N LYS A 550 9.21 22.10 21.07
CA LYS A 550 7.82 22.22 21.55
C LYS A 550 6.90 22.76 20.46
N VAL A 551 7.35 23.81 19.76
CA VAL A 551 6.59 24.40 18.64
C VAL A 551 6.43 23.38 17.52
N LEU A 552 7.49 22.62 17.22
CA LEU A 552 7.48 21.59 16.20
C LEU A 552 6.55 20.44 16.57
N LEU A 553 6.57 19.99 17.82
CA LEU A 553 5.66 18.96 18.34
C LEU A 553 4.19 19.38 18.21
N VAL A 554 3.87 20.62 18.63
CA VAL A 554 2.51 21.17 18.48
C VAL A 554 2.10 21.23 17.01
N SER A 555 3.00 21.61 16.10
CA SER A 555 2.73 21.65 14.66
C SER A 555 2.47 20.24 14.09
N CYS A 556 3.27 19.25 14.49
CA CYS A 556 3.09 17.85 14.05
C CYS A 556 1.76 17.28 14.58
N ILE A 557 1.50 17.41 15.89
CA ILE A 557 0.26 16.92 16.50
C ILE A 557 -0.95 17.63 15.89
N GLY A 558 -0.93 18.97 15.77
CA GLY A 558 -2.04 19.75 15.22
C GLY A 558 -2.41 19.32 13.79
N ASN A 559 -1.41 18.93 12.99
CA ASN A 559 -1.63 18.47 11.63
C ASN A 559 -2.29 17.07 11.52
N ILE A 560 -2.09 16.19 12.50
CA ILE A 560 -2.57 14.80 12.43
C ILE A 560 -3.64 14.47 13.47
N LEU A 561 -3.91 15.34 14.45
CA LEU A 561 -4.82 15.04 15.57
C LEU A 561 -6.21 14.63 15.08
N GLY A 562 -6.78 15.38 14.13
CA GLY A 562 -8.12 15.09 13.63
C GLY A 562 -8.23 13.74 12.93
N ILE A 563 -7.29 13.43 12.05
CA ILE A 563 -7.26 12.13 11.34
C ILE A 563 -6.95 10.99 12.32
N SER A 564 -6.09 11.20 13.31
CA SER A 564 -5.81 10.21 14.35
C SER A 564 -7.03 9.90 15.21
N ILE A 565 -7.88 10.89 15.49
CA ILE A 565 -9.15 10.70 16.22
C ILE A 565 -10.10 9.83 15.38
N ILE A 566 -10.21 10.05 14.07
CA ILE A 566 -11.04 9.23 13.18
C ILE A 566 -10.56 7.78 13.19
N ILE A 567 -9.26 7.55 13.02
CA ILE A 567 -8.67 6.20 13.06
C ILE A 567 -8.97 5.54 14.42
N ALA A 568 -8.72 6.24 15.52
CA ALA A 568 -9.00 5.72 16.86
C ALA A 568 -10.49 5.39 17.06
N PHE A 569 -11.38 6.28 16.64
CA PHE A 569 -12.84 6.06 16.71
C PHE A 569 -13.26 4.82 15.92
N GLN A 570 -12.78 4.68 14.68
CA GLN A 570 -13.06 3.52 13.83
C GLN A 570 -12.68 2.22 14.54
N TYR A 571 -11.43 2.08 14.94
CA TYR A 571 -10.92 0.79 15.42
C TYR A 571 -11.26 0.49 16.87
N ILE A 572 -11.44 1.49 17.74
CA ILE A 572 -11.94 1.27 19.11
C ILE A 572 -13.40 0.80 19.04
N THR A 573 -14.23 1.42 18.21
CA THR A 573 -15.63 1.00 18.04
C THR A 573 -15.69 -0.40 17.44
N PHE A 574 -14.92 -0.66 16.38
CA PHE A 574 -14.88 -1.97 15.73
C PHE A 574 -14.43 -3.08 16.68
N ALA A 575 -13.34 -2.87 17.42
CA ALA A 575 -12.85 -3.85 18.40
C ALA A 575 -13.85 -4.13 19.52
N SER A 576 -14.66 -3.14 19.93
CA SER A 576 -15.63 -3.29 21.00
C SER A 576 -16.96 -3.89 20.54
N THR A 577 -17.42 -3.59 19.32
CA THR A 577 -18.76 -3.95 18.83
C THR A 577 -18.77 -5.04 17.75
N GLY A 578 -17.65 -5.25 17.04
CA GLY A 578 -17.58 -6.08 15.83
C GLY A 578 -18.15 -5.38 14.59
N HIS A 579 -18.61 -4.13 14.70
CA HIS A 579 -19.22 -3.37 13.61
C HIS A 579 -18.44 -2.11 13.28
N LEU A 580 -18.31 -1.82 11.98
CA LEU A 580 -17.62 -0.63 11.47
C LEU A 580 -18.53 0.60 11.53
N PRO A 581 -18.14 1.67 12.22
CA PRO A 581 -18.91 2.92 12.22
C PRO A 581 -18.73 3.75 10.93
N LEU A 582 -17.61 3.58 10.21
CA LEU A 582 -17.25 4.38 9.05
C LEU A 582 -16.81 3.49 7.88
N ASN A 583 -16.73 4.04 6.68
CA ASN A 583 -16.23 3.32 5.51
C ASN A 583 -14.74 2.93 5.68
N THR A 584 -14.46 1.65 5.53
CA THR A 584 -13.15 1.04 5.76
C THR A 584 -12.04 1.64 4.92
N MET A 585 -12.22 1.65 3.59
CA MET A 585 -11.16 2.04 2.66
C MET A 585 -10.68 3.46 2.91
N ARG A 586 -11.56 4.34 3.37
CA ARG A 586 -11.25 5.74 3.65
C ARG A 586 -10.38 5.91 4.88
N VAL A 587 -10.70 5.15 5.92
CA VAL A 587 -9.95 5.22 7.18
C VAL A 587 -8.57 4.57 7.02
N VAL A 588 -8.46 3.47 6.27
CA VAL A 588 -7.18 2.81 5.97
C VAL A 588 -6.21 3.75 5.23
N ASN A 589 -6.70 4.54 4.28
CA ASN A 589 -5.90 5.52 3.55
C ASN A 589 -5.31 6.64 4.43
N LEU A 590 -5.81 6.81 5.67
CA LEU A 590 -5.27 7.80 6.61
C LEU A 590 -4.02 7.32 7.36
N PHE A 591 -3.76 6.01 7.46
CA PHE A 591 -2.61 5.49 8.22
C PHE A 591 -1.26 6.07 7.78
N PRO A 592 -0.90 6.08 6.49
CA PRO A 592 0.37 6.66 6.05
C PRO A 592 0.50 8.13 6.41
N LEU A 593 -0.60 8.89 6.41
CA LEU A 593 -0.59 10.33 6.63
C LEU A 593 -0.19 10.70 8.06
N VAL A 594 -0.47 9.84 9.05
CA VAL A 594 -0.08 10.06 10.45
C VAL A 594 1.45 10.13 10.61
N VAL A 595 2.19 9.49 9.71
CA VAL A 595 3.67 9.52 9.70
C VAL A 595 4.21 10.53 8.70
N LEU A 596 3.67 10.57 7.50
CA LEU A 596 4.20 11.36 6.38
C LEU A 596 3.99 12.87 6.58
N ILE A 597 2.86 13.31 7.14
CA ILE A 597 2.59 14.74 7.40
C ILE A 597 3.53 15.32 8.47
N PRO A 598 3.79 14.67 9.63
CA PRO A 598 4.82 15.09 10.56
C PRO A 598 6.22 15.17 9.93
N ALA A 599 6.61 14.17 9.11
CA ALA A 599 7.89 14.20 8.42
C ALA A 599 8.01 15.43 7.50
N ALA A 600 6.96 15.74 6.72
CA ALA A 600 6.91 16.95 5.89
C ALA A 600 6.97 18.23 6.73
N THR A 601 6.29 18.26 7.87
CA THR A 601 6.29 19.42 8.80
C THR A 601 7.69 19.68 9.34
N ILE A 602 8.40 18.62 9.76
CA ILE A 602 9.78 18.72 10.28
C ILE A 602 10.75 19.22 9.20
N ILE A 603 10.66 18.68 8.00
CA ILE A 603 11.52 19.05 6.88
C ILE A 603 11.19 20.47 6.42
N GLY A 604 9.91 20.78 6.24
CA GLY A 604 9.42 22.10 5.86
C GLY A 604 9.90 23.19 6.83
N ARG A 605 9.91 22.92 8.16
CA ARG A 605 10.45 23.83 9.18
C ARG A 605 11.93 24.12 8.97
N LYS A 606 12.76 23.12 8.65
CA LYS A 606 14.19 23.32 8.38
C LYS A 606 14.42 24.19 7.15
N PHE A 607 13.63 24.01 6.11
CA PHE A 607 13.67 24.86 4.91
C PHE A 607 13.24 26.29 5.23
N TYR A 608 12.14 26.46 5.95
CA TYR A 608 11.66 27.78 6.36
C TYR A 608 12.70 28.54 7.17
N ASP A 609 13.33 27.90 8.15
CA ASP A 609 14.41 28.51 8.94
C ASP A 609 15.64 28.87 8.09
N LYS A 610 15.86 28.17 6.96
CA LYS A 610 17.00 28.41 6.08
C LYS A 610 16.73 29.47 5.02
N THR A 611 15.51 29.52 4.48
CA THR A 611 15.16 30.38 3.33
C THR A 611 14.32 31.59 3.69
N GLY A 612 13.77 31.64 4.89
CA GLY A 612 12.87 32.71 5.32
C GLY A 612 11.50 32.70 4.65
N ASN A 613 11.18 31.69 3.81
CA ASN A 613 9.94 31.62 3.08
C ASN A 613 9.35 30.20 3.06
N ILE A 614 8.06 30.14 2.68
CA ILE A 614 7.25 28.89 2.69
C ILE A 614 7.45 28.01 1.45
N TYR A 615 8.12 28.51 0.39
CA TYR A 615 8.05 27.91 -0.94
C TYR A 615 8.95 26.71 -1.11
N LEU A 616 10.26 26.83 -0.84
CA LEU A 616 11.21 25.73 -1.13
C LEU A 616 10.81 24.44 -0.41
N GLY A 617 10.49 24.51 0.88
CA GLY A 617 10.05 23.35 1.66
C GLY A 617 8.74 22.76 1.14
N GLY A 618 7.76 23.62 0.84
CA GLY A 618 6.47 23.20 0.28
C GLY A 618 6.61 22.54 -1.09
N MET A 619 7.44 23.11 -1.98
CA MET A 619 7.69 22.56 -3.32
C MET A 619 8.42 21.21 -3.27
N VAL A 620 9.48 21.09 -2.45
CA VAL A 620 10.20 19.81 -2.30
C VAL A 620 9.25 18.72 -1.80
N MET A 621 8.48 19.00 -0.75
CA MET A 621 7.57 18.00 -0.20
C MET A 621 6.40 17.73 -1.13
N GLY A 622 5.86 18.74 -1.82
CA GLY A 622 4.79 18.59 -2.79
C GLY A 622 5.17 17.69 -3.96
N ILE A 623 6.34 17.93 -4.58
CA ILE A 623 6.84 17.09 -5.69
C ILE A 623 7.15 15.68 -5.18
N PHE A 624 7.85 15.56 -4.05
CA PHE A 624 8.24 14.26 -3.49
C PHE A 624 7.04 13.38 -3.16
N TYR A 625 6.04 13.93 -2.43
CA TYR A 625 4.86 13.16 -2.08
C TYR A 625 3.91 12.91 -3.26
N THR A 626 3.89 13.76 -4.28
CA THR A 626 3.18 13.45 -5.52
C THR A 626 3.72 12.17 -6.14
N ILE A 627 5.05 12.05 -6.25
CA ILE A 627 5.70 10.85 -6.80
C ILE A 627 5.39 9.63 -5.93
N VAL A 628 5.53 9.76 -4.60
CA VAL A 628 5.22 8.67 -3.66
C VAL A 628 3.77 8.21 -3.81
N THR A 629 2.81 9.13 -3.88
CA THR A 629 1.38 8.80 -3.99
C THR A 629 1.09 8.11 -5.32
N VAL A 630 1.58 8.66 -6.43
CA VAL A 630 1.33 8.11 -7.78
C VAL A 630 1.94 6.72 -7.96
N ALA A 631 3.11 6.46 -7.35
CA ALA A 631 3.80 5.16 -7.43
C ALA A 631 3.13 4.05 -6.60
N ASN A 632 2.32 4.39 -5.61
CA ASN A 632 1.75 3.44 -4.64
C ASN A 632 0.22 3.32 -4.74
N THR A 633 -0.36 3.51 -5.92
CA THR A 633 -1.79 3.36 -6.12
C THR A 633 -2.12 2.83 -7.51
N ARG A 634 -3.39 2.48 -7.70
CA ARG A 634 -3.92 1.93 -8.95
C ARG A 634 -4.15 3.04 -9.99
N THR A 635 -3.84 2.73 -11.25
CA THR A 635 -4.11 3.57 -12.41
C THR A 635 -5.21 2.97 -13.28
N ASP A 636 -6.40 3.56 -13.31
CA ASP A 636 -7.58 3.08 -14.04
C ASP A 636 -7.79 3.76 -15.39
N GLY A 637 -7.11 4.85 -15.65
CA GLY A 637 -7.14 5.57 -16.92
C GLY A 637 -5.85 6.34 -17.17
N PHE A 638 -5.50 6.52 -18.43
CA PHE A 638 -4.32 7.28 -18.81
C PHE A 638 -4.49 7.88 -20.22
N TRP A 639 -4.18 9.16 -20.38
CA TRP A 639 -4.45 9.90 -21.62
C TRP A 639 -3.48 9.59 -22.77
N LEU A 640 -2.43 8.81 -22.52
CA LEU A 640 -1.52 8.28 -23.54
C LEU A 640 -1.83 6.82 -23.94
N MET A 641 -2.92 6.24 -23.45
CA MET A 641 -3.40 4.93 -23.89
C MET A 641 -4.31 5.03 -25.10
#